data_aaf241acc407edb646f6c62138c13944
#
_entry.id   aaf241acc407edb646f6c62138c13944
#
_cell.length_a   1.000
_cell.length_b   1.000
_cell.length_c   1.000
_cell.angle_alpha   90.00
_cell.angle_beta   90.00
_cell.angle_gamma   90.00
#
_symmetry.space_group_name_H-M   'P 1'
#
loop_
_entity.id
_entity.type
_entity.pdbx_description
1 polymer ?
#
loop_
_entity_poly.entity_id
_entity_poly.type
_entity_poly.pdbx_seq_one_letter_code
_entity_poly.pdbx_strand_id
1 'polypeptide(L)'
;MVLGGPGTGKTTTLAAAVVRRLEEGATLERLVILTASRQAAQELRRDIIRRRGGAEVGARVTTIHGFALGLLRELGDPEQDLRLLRAPEQEQRLRDLLEGEGERSWPEEVRAAARTRAFARQLREVLARARQLGLDPERVIQLAEGEPTFEAVGRFFETYLTIADFDGALDYTELVHRARLLLADTAVAEACRSRFDAVLVDDAQELDQVAANLLADLARIGLPLLVFGDPQQRLGSFRGASAASITLLRRLPGAETLGLVTGHRNRPAVAKALAGIRERLDAGDAPPAASPAPGEGSLVTVSIYDDSAAEIAHLAAALREAVLVDGCAWHELAVIARSGRNQLTPLARELTARGIPVEVAGDELALGSQRAVETLLAGMTGAANLEHLGNEAVTRLLAGPLCELDAVGQRTLIRSLLATGTGDPDSRDLLGKCLSRPELLEALPGPEAERVRALGLLLGRAAGKLTRGAPVAEVLWTIWNGTGWPEKLREAALAGSRGANQDLDAVVELFELAGRRQELAGHHGADAFCSAVMREEIPADTGRELSIQGRGVRLLTAHRSRSGSWRRVHVIGVSEGTWPQTGWRDLLLDPDRLAPDHLDAASTAGQIASERRSFYVACSRAVEQLHISAPAASEAEPAEPSRFCRELGVPLVRVAGLPGQRQTAASLIAELRRVAADPAESPAMRRAAALRLAHLADITDQQCRPAFREARPENWWGVKQPSCPAWRTSRPLVITGSTLQALLTCPRQWFLSRRGGADRLRGPQAGVGDVVHRLAQQAAWGTMELEEILRDLDEVWPRLRFEARWMEAAEKEQMRRALTRFHAWNETNSDELLGVEVSFEVPVVIKDVPVLLRGTVDRLELRDGKLSVVDLKTGRRPLTRAEMAEHTQLGVYQLAARLGAFDSLAPGVREVAEPSLLQLRHGGTLPERQFQPVLPEGPSWLTEKLEQAVEILLQGTFEAREGPQCTWCAFGASCPAINPGGLG
;
A
#
# COMPACT_ATOMS: atom_id res chain seq x y z
N MET A 1 -13.39 -29.72 -30.88
CA MET A 1 -12.63 -28.98 -29.89
C MET A 1 -11.15 -29.03 -30.20
N VAL A 2 -10.41 -27.94 -30.00
CA VAL A 2 -8.96 -27.83 -30.24
C VAL A 2 -8.26 -27.54 -28.92
N LEU A 3 -7.43 -28.47 -28.46
CA LEU A 3 -6.66 -28.33 -27.22
C LEU A 3 -5.18 -28.06 -27.55
N GLY A 4 -4.56 -27.16 -26.82
CA GLY A 4 -3.16 -26.87 -27.04
C GLY A 4 -2.55 -26.10 -25.86
N GLY A 5 -1.30 -26.38 -25.52
CA GLY A 5 -0.55 -25.68 -24.46
C GLY A 5 -0.29 -24.20 -24.78
N PRO A 6 0.44 -23.50 -23.90
CA PRO A 6 0.83 -22.13 -24.14
C PRO A 6 1.65 -21.99 -25.44
N GLY A 7 1.35 -20.99 -26.26
CA GLY A 7 2.13 -20.70 -27.47
C GLY A 7 1.98 -21.71 -28.64
N THR A 8 1.02 -22.63 -28.58
CA THR A 8 0.77 -23.58 -29.67
C THR A 8 -0.07 -23.03 -30.83
N GLY A 9 -0.45 -21.76 -30.79
CA GLY A 9 -1.16 -21.10 -31.86
C GLY A 9 -2.68 -21.24 -31.84
N LYS A 10 -3.32 -21.56 -30.69
CA LYS A 10 -4.78 -21.64 -30.53
C LYS A 10 -5.51 -20.46 -31.18
N THR A 11 -5.28 -19.25 -30.66
CA THR A 11 -5.92 -18.01 -31.14
C THR A 11 -5.59 -17.74 -32.62
N THR A 12 -4.36 -18.04 -33.06
CA THR A 12 -3.91 -17.92 -34.45
C THR A 12 -4.67 -18.85 -35.38
N THR A 13 -4.90 -20.09 -34.94
CA THR A 13 -5.67 -21.09 -35.68
C THR A 13 -7.15 -20.71 -35.74
N LEU A 14 -7.69 -20.15 -34.61
CA LEU A 14 -9.05 -19.62 -34.59
C LEU A 14 -9.22 -18.49 -35.63
N ALA A 15 -8.30 -17.51 -35.60
CA ALA A 15 -8.33 -16.40 -36.55
C ALA A 15 -8.23 -16.88 -38.01
N ALA A 16 -7.37 -17.86 -38.27
CA ALA A 16 -7.27 -18.49 -39.60
C ALA A 16 -8.56 -19.23 -40.02
N ALA A 17 -9.20 -19.92 -39.06
CA ALA A 17 -10.48 -20.58 -39.30
C ALA A 17 -11.61 -19.60 -39.63
N VAL A 18 -11.62 -18.41 -38.98
CA VAL A 18 -12.55 -17.33 -39.30
C VAL A 18 -12.31 -16.83 -40.73
N VAL A 19 -11.06 -16.49 -41.09
CA VAL A 19 -10.70 -15.99 -42.44
C VAL A 19 -11.08 -17.01 -43.50
N ARG A 20 -10.80 -18.29 -43.29
CA ARG A 20 -11.18 -19.36 -44.22
C ARG A 20 -12.69 -19.45 -44.44
N ARG A 21 -13.50 -19.36 -43.36
CA ARG A 21 -14.97 -19.38 -43.52
C ARG A 21 -15.49 -18.17 -44.28
N LEU A 22 -14.85 -17.01 -44.14
CA LEU A 22 -15.17 -15.83 -44.94
C LEU A 22 -14.80 -15.99 -46.40
N GLU A 23 -13.71 -16.67 -46.72
CA GLU A 23 -13.31 -17.05 -48.09
C GLU A 23 -14.28 -18.07 -48.69
N GLU A 24 -14.86 -18.95 -47.87
CA GLU A 24 -15.89 -19.93 -48.27
C GLU A 24 -17.29 -19.28 -48.41
N GLY A 25 -17.44 -17.97 -48.20
CA GLY A 25 -18.67 -17.22 -48.44
C GLY A 25 -19.51 -16.89 -47.21
N ALA A 26 -19.03 -17.22 -45.97
CA ALA A 26 -19.69 -16.76 -44.75
C ALA A 26 -19.53 -15.24 -44.59
N THR A 27 -20.46 -14.60 -43.88
CA THR A 27 -20.35 -13.17 -43.51
C THR A 27 -19.97 -13.01 -42.05
N LEU A 28 -19.21 -11.98 -41.72
CA LEU A 28 -18.77 -11.72 -40.34
C LEU A 28 -19.94 -11.51 -39.36
N GLU A 29 -21.07 -11.00 -39.83
CA GLU A 29 -22.27 -10.78 -39.04
C GLU A 29 -22.92 -12.08 -38.55
N ARG A 30 -22.72 -13.16 -39.31
CA ARG A 30 -23.27 -14.49 -39.02
C ARG A 30 -22.33 -15.38 -38.22
N LEU A 31 -21.08 -14.94 -38.04
CA LEU A 31 -20.10 -15.65 -37.20
C LEU A 31 -20.05 -15.02 -35.80
N VAL A 32 -20.29 -15.83 -34.79
CA VAL A 32 -20.14 -15.45 -33.39
C VAL A 32 -18.76 -15.86 -32.90
N ILE A 33 -17.94 -14.91 -32.50
CA ILE A 33 -16.58 -15.15 -32.02
C ILE A 33 -16.48 -14.70 -30.58
N LEU A 34 -16.28 -15.65 -29.65
CA LEU A 34 -16.31 -15.44 -28.22
C LEU A 34 -14.90 -15.53 -27.65
N THR A 35 -14.58 -14.61 -26.73
CA THR A 35 -13.29 -14.56 -26.02
C THR A 35 -13.51 -14.33 -24.54
N ALA A 36 -12.47 -14.59 -23.73
CA ALA A 36 -12.53 -14.46 -22.28
C ALA A 36 -12.58 -13.00 -21.75
N SER A 37 -12.18 -12.01 -22.58
CA SER A 37 -12.17 -10.60 -22.17
C SER A 37 -12.43 -9.66 -23.34
N ARG A 38 -12.83 -8.40 -23.04
CA ARG A 38 -13.01 -7.36 -24.07
C ARG A 38 -11.70 -7.04 -24.79
N GLN A 39 -10.58 -7.04 -24.06
CA GLN A 39 -9.25 -6.81 -24.62
C GLN A 39 -8.90 -7.93 -25.62
N ALA A 40 -9.06 -9.20 -25.25
CA ALA A 40 -8.82 -10.33 -26.14
C ALA A 40 -9.72 -10.26 -27.41
N ALA A 41 -10.98 -9.82 -27.24
CA ALA A 41 -11.88 -9.62 -28.37
C ALA A 41 -11.36 -8.54 -29.35
N GLN A 42 -10.85 -7.42 -28.83
CA GLN A 42 -10.29 -6.35 -29.65
C GLN A 42 -9.00 -6.79 -30.36
N GLU A 43 -8.11 -7.48 -29.65
CA GLU A 43 -6.87 -8.02 -30.22
C GLU A 43 -7.16 -9.03 -31.31
N LEU A 44 -8.09 -9.95 -31.07
CA LEU A 44 -8.51 -10.95 -32.06
C LEU A 44 -9.18 -10.29 -33.29
N ARG A 45 -10.04 -9.29 -33.07
CA ARG A 45 -10.65 -8.51 -34.16
C ARG A 45 -9.59 -7.84 -35.04
N ARG A 46 -8.57 -7.21 -34.41
CA ARG A 46 -7.45 -6.58 -35.14
C ARG A 46 -6.65 -7.62 -35.94
N ASP A 47 -6.43 -8.82 -35.39
CA ASP A 47 -5.71 -9.89 -36.07
C ASP A 47 -6.50 -10.43 -37.27
N ILE A 48 -7.81 -10.62 -37.14
CA ILE A 48 -8.69 -11.04 -38.24
C ILE A 48 -8.65 -10.00 -39.36
N ILE A 49 -8.85 -8.71 -39.04
CA ILE A 49 -8.80 -7.60 -40.02
C ILE A 49 -7.45 -7.55 -40.75
N ARG A 50 -6.35 -7.70 -40.02
CA ARG A 50 -5.00 -7.68 -40.60
C ARG A 50 -4.76 -8.85 -41.56
N ARG A 51 -5.24 -10.05 -41.23
CA ARG A 51 -5.10 -11.25 -42.08
C ARG A 51 -5.93 -11.17 -43.36
N ARG A 52 -7.09 -10.55 -43.25
CA ARG A 52 -7.97 -10.40 -44.41
C ARG A 52 -7.56 -9.27 -45.35
N GLY A 53 -6.87 -8.23 -44.85
CA GLY A 53 -6.41 -7.11 -45.66
C GLY A 53 -7.46 -6.05 -46.01
N GLY A 54 -8.54 -5.94 -45.22
CA GLY A 54 -9.60 -4.93 -45.43
C GLY A 54 -10.37 -4.61 -44.15
N ALA A 55 -10.91 -3.40 -44.07
CA ALA A 55 -11.78 -2.99 -42.95
C ALA A 55 -13.22 -3.42 -43.27
N GLU A 56 -13.75 -4.39 -42.56
CA GLU A 56 -15.20 -4.69 -42.55
C GLU A 56 -15.80 -4.30 -41.20
N VAL A 57 -16.92 -3.61 -41.26
CA VAL A 57 -17.78 -3.28 -40.10
C VAL A 57 -18.72 -4.47 -39.90
N GLY A 58 -18.79 -5.04 -38.67
CA GLY A 58 -19.82 -6.01 -38.33
C GLY A 58 -19.35 -7.28 -37.60
N ALA A 59 -18.04 -7.51 -37.40
CA ALA A 59 -17.58 -8.70 -36.66
C ALA A 59 -18.12 -8.77 -35.24
N ARG A 60 -18.91 -9.80 -34.91
CA ARG A 60 -19.38 -10.07 -33.53
C ARG A 60 -18.28 -10.76 -32.70
N VAL A 61 -17.15 -10.09 -32.56
CA VAL A 61 -16.09 -10.53 -31.64
C VAL A 61 -16.36 -9.92 -30.29
N THR A 62 -16.78 -10.73 -29.33
CA THR A 62 -17.28 -10.26 -28.02
C THR A 62 -17.00 -11.28 -26.93
N THR A 63 -17.38 -10.96 -25.69
CA THR A 63 -17.38 -11.91 -24.57
C THR A 63 -18.69 -12.70 -24.53
N ILE A 64 -18.71 -13.82 -23.79
CA ILE A 64 -19.95 -14.61 -23.60
C ILE A 64 -21.09 -13.76 -23.01
N HIS A 65 -20.77 -12.86 -22.08
CA HIS A 65 -21.76 -11.95 -21.48
C HIS A 65 -22.27 -10.91 -22.49
N GLY A 66 -21.37 -10.37 -23.34
CA GLY A 66 -21.78 -9.46 -24.41
C GLY A 66 -22.68 -10.14 -25.47
N PHE A 67 -22.41 -11.39 -25.73
CA PHE A 67 -23.25 -12.21 -26.64
C PHE A 67 -24.62 -12.49 -26.00
N ALA A 68 -24.64 -12.91 -24.71
CA ALA A 68 -25.90 -13.17 -23.96
C ALA A 68 -26.77 -11.90 -23.89
N LEU A 69 -26.19 -10.74 -23.62
CA LEU A 69 -26.91 -9.47 -23.66
C LEU A 69 -27.48 -9.16 -25.06
N GLY A 70 -26.70 -9.45 -26.10
CA GLY A 70 -27.14 -9.31 -27.48
C GLY A 70 -28.35 -10.19 -27.80
N LEU A 71 -28.32 -11.45 -27.36
CA LEU A 71 -29.45 -12.36 -27.54
C LEU A 71 -30.74 -11.88 -26.86
N LEU A 72 -30.60 -11.46 -25.59
CA LEU A 72 -31.75 -10.95 -24.81
C LEU A 72 -32.35 -9.69 -25.43
N ARG A 73 -31.54 -8.79 -25.96
CA ARG A 73 -32.02 -7.54 -26.61
C ARG A 73 -32.60 -7.75 -27.97
N GLU A 74 -32.05 -8.72 -28.73
CA GLU A 74 -32.46 -8.92 -30.12
C GLU A 74 -33.60 -9.93 -30.29
N LEU A 75 -33.70 -10.93 -29.40
CA LEU A 75 -34.63 -12.03 -29.45
C LEU A 75 -35.57 -12.14 -28.26
N GLY A 76 -35.34 -11.36 -27.21
CA GLY A 76 -36.15 -11.30 -26.00
C GLY A 76 -37.33 -10.34 -26.15
N ASP A 77 -38.03 -10.10 -25.02
CA ASP A 77 -39.15 -9.19 -24.95
C ASP A 77 -38.69 -7.73 -25.12
N PRO A 78 -39.12 -7.01 -26.17
CA PRO A 78 -38.72 -5.64 -26.43
C PRO A 78 -39.23 -4.63 -25.40
N GLU A 79 -40.23 -4.98 -24.57
CA GLU A 79 -40.79 -4.13 -23.52
C GLU A 79 -39.97 -4.19 -22.22
N GLN A 80 -39.05 -5.12 -22.08
CA GLN A 80 -38.23 -5.33 -20.89
C GLN A 80 -36.99 -4.43 -20.94
N ASP A 81 -36.99 -3.37 -20.12
CA ASP A 81 -35.82 -2.51 -19.95
C ASP A 81 -34.78 -3.18 -19.03
N LEU A 82 -33.84 -3.91 -19.65
CA LEU A 82 -32.82 -4.70 -18.96
C LEU A 82 -31.65 -3.80 -18.53
N ARG A 83 -31.53 -3.58 -17.20
CA ARG A 83 -30.45 -2.83 -16.59
C ARG A 83 -29.37 -3.76 -16.05
N LEU A 84 -28.15 -3.67 -16.59
CA LEU A 84 -27.01 -4.44 -16.10
C LEU A 84 -26.36 -3.76 -14.89
N LEU A 85 -26.36 -4.41 -13.75
CA LEU A 85 -25.72 -3.97 -12.51
C LEU A 85 -24.19 -4.18 -12.58
N ARG A 86 -23.45 -3.15 -12.23
CA ARG A 86 -22.01 -3.27 -11.98
C ARG A 86 -21.74 -3.77 -10.56
N ALA A 87 -20.55 -4.34 -10.32
CA ALA A 87 -20.20 -4.90 -9.02
C ALA A 87 -20.41 -3.95 -7.82
N PRO A 88 -20.05 -2.66 -7.89
CA PRO A 88 -20.33 -1.72 -6.79
C PRO A 88 -21.83 -1.45 -6.58
N GLU A 89 -22.62 -1.39 -7.67
CA GLU A 89 -24.07 -1.19 -7.62
C GLU A 89 -24.76 -2.42 -7.01
N GLN A 90 -24.33 -3.61 -7.40
CA GLN A 90 -24.78 -4.87 -6.83
C GLN A 90 -24.45 -4.96 -5.33
N GLU A 91 -23.21 -4.60 -4.94
CA GLU A 91 -22.80 -4.61 -3.53
C GLU A 91 -23.63 -3.64 -2.67
N GLN A 92 -23.90 -2.44 -3.21
CA GLN A 92 -24.75 -1.48 -2.50
C GLN A 92 -26.18 -2.02 -2.33
N ARG A 93 -26.75 -2.59 -3.39
CA ARG A 93 -28.07 -3.20 -3.35
C ARG A 93 -28.16 -4.34 -2.34
N LEU A 94 -27.15 -5.20 -2.29
CA LEU A 94 -27.09 -6.27 -1.28
C LEU A 94 -27.06 -5.69 0.13
N ARG A 95 -26.36 -4.58 0.36
CA ARG A 95 -26.37 -3.91 1.65
C ARG A 95 -27.75 -3.36 2.02
N ASP A 96 -28.39 -2.68 1.08
CA ASP A 96 -29.73 -2.12 1.30
C ASP A 96 -30.74 -3.23 1.66
N LEU A 97 -30.63 -4.40 1.01
CA LEU A 97 -31.45 -5.57 1.33
C LEU A 97 -31.11 -6.17 2.70
N LEU A 98 -29.82 -6.30 3.03
CA LEU A 98 -29.36 -6.80 4.33
C LEU A 98 -29.78 -5.88 5.49
N GLU A 99 -29.86 -4.56 5.28
CA GLU A 99 -30.36 -3.59 6.26
C GLU A 99 -31.86 -3.72 6.47
N GLY A 100 -32.60 -4.12 5.42
CA GLY A 100 -34.06 -4.35 5.46
C GLY A 100 -34.47 -5.71 6.05
N GLU A 101 -33.54 -6.66 6.16
CA GLU A 101 -33.85 -7.98 6.72
C GLU A 101 -33.99 -7.97 8.25
N GLY A 102 -34.86 -8.85 8.77
CA GLY A 102 -35.05 -9.02 10.20
C GLY A 102 -33.80 -9.56 10.92
N GLU A 103 -33.58 -9.16 12.16
CA GLU A 103 -32.44 -9.57 12.98
C GLU A 103 -32.21 -11.09 13.10
N ARG A 104 -33.26 -11.89 12.88
CA ARG A 104 -33.24 -13.36 12.99
C ARG A 104 -32.99 -14.08 11.66
N SER A 105 -32.86 -13.38 10.56
CA SER A 105 -32.65 -13.99 9.24
C SER A 105 -31.26 -14.66 9.12
N TRP A 106 -30.31 -14.20 9.91
CA TRP A 106 -28.93 -14.70 9.91
C TRP A 106 -28.57 -15.40 11.23
N PRO A 107 -27.80 -16.49 11.21
CA PRO A 107 -27.26 -17.15 12.40
C PRO A 107 -26.51 -16.19 13.32
N GLU A 108 -26.46 -16.51 14.60
CA GLU A 108 -25.89 -15.65 15.63
C GLU A 108 -24.43 -15.31 15.36
N GLU A 109 -23.66 -16.28 14.86
CA GLU A 109 -22.22 -16.18 14.55
C GLU A 109 -21.90 -15.12 13.49
N VAL A 110 -22.80 -14.90 12.53
CA VAL A 110 -22.58 -13.97 11.42
C VAL A 110 -23.47 -12.73 11.48
N ARG A 111 -24.41 -12.66 12.41
CA ARG A 111 -25.41 -11.58 12.52
C ARG A 111 -24.80 -10.18 12.61
N ALA A 112 -23.76 -10.01 13.44
CA ALA A 112 -23.08 -8.75 13.58
C ALA A 112 -22.31 -8.36 12.29
N ALA A 113 -21.77 -9.36 11.61
CA ALA A 113 -21.03 -9.17 10.36
C ALA A 113 -21.96 -8.87 9.17
N ALA A 114 -23.20 -9.38 9.16
CA ALA A 114 -24.16 -9.21 8.07
C ALA A 114 -24.46 -7.73 7.74
N ARG A 115 -24.29 -6.83 8.71
CA ARG A 115 -24.44 -5.37 8.54
C ARG A 115 -23.18 -4.69 7.96
N THR A 116 -22.10 -5.44 7.72
CA THR A 116 -20.84 -4.87 7.23
C THR A 116 -20.74 -4.94 5.71
N ARG A 117 -20.01 -3.97 5.13
CA ARG A 117 -19.69 -3.99 3.70
C ARG A 117 -18.88 -5.22 3.29
N ALA A 118 -17.98 -5.70 4.16
CA ALA A 118 -17.19 -6.89 3.90
C ALA A 118 -18.05 -8.13 3.72
N PHE A 119 -19.11 -8.28 4.51
CA PHE A 119 -20.07 -9.37 4.39
C PHE A 119 -20.88 -9.27 3.10
N ALA A 120 -21.39 -8.09 2.74
CA ALA A 120 -22.12 -7.89 1.49
C ALA A 120 -21.26 -8.24 0.26
N ARG A 121 -19.95 -7.95 0.29
CA ARG A 121 -19.00 -8.37 -0.75
C ARG A 121 -18.84 -9.88 -0.82
N GLN A 122 -18.65 -10.54 0.32
CA GLN A 122 -18.56 -12.00 0.37
C GLN A 122 -19.86 -12.65 -0.12
N LEU A 123 -21.00 -12.12 0.31
CA LEU A 123 -22.31 -12.59 -0.12
C LEU A 123 -22.49 -12.46 -1.64
N ARG A 124 -22.09 -11.31 -2.23
CA ARG A 124 -22.09 -11.13 -3.68
C ARG A 124 -21.25 -12.22 -4.39
N GLU A 125 -20.08 -12.55 -3.86
CA GLU A 125 -19.18 -13.56 -4.43
C GLU A 125 -19.82 -14.97 -4.34
N VAL A 126 -20.48 -15.29 -3.24
CA VAL A 126 -21.18 -16.57 -3.05
C VAL A 126 -22.41 -16.68 -3.99
N LEU A 127 -23.22 -15.63 -4.11
CA LEU A 127 -24.35 -15.61 -5.04
C LEU A 127 -23.90 -15.74 -6.49
N ALA A 128 -22.84 -15.03 -6.87
CA ALA A 128 -22.25 -15.17 -8.19
C ALA A 128 -21.74 -16.61 -8.43
N ARG A 129 -21.09 -17.21 -7.42
CA ARG A 129 -20.60 -18.59 -7.50
C ARG A 129 -21.74 -19.59 -7.65
N ALA A 130 -22.82 -19.42 -6.89
CA ALA A 130 -24.00 -20.28 -7.01
C ALA A 130 -24.56 -20.26 -8.45
N ARG A 131 -24.76 -19.05 -9.00
CA ARG A 131 -25.21 -18.91 -10.40
C ARG A 131 -24.23 -19.47 -11.43
N GLN A 132 -22.94 -19.26 -11.26
CA GLN A 132 -21.91 -19.80 -12.14
C GLN A 132 -21.89 -21.33 -12.17
N LEU A 133 -22.26 -21.96 -11.07
CA LEU A 133 -22.45 -23.42 -10.97
C LEU A 133 -23.82 -23.88 -11.51
N GLY A 134 -24.71 -22.94 -11.84
CA GLY A 134 -26.08 -23.25 -12.27
C GLY A 134 -26.99 -23.65 -11.12
N LEU A 135 -26.65 -23.26 -9.89
CA LEU A 135 -27.49 -23.52 -8.71
C LEU A 135 -28.55 -22.43 -8.56
N ASP A 136 -29.77 -22.86 -8.32
CA ASP A 136 -30.88 -22.00 -7.87
C ASP A 136 -30.93 -21.95 -6.34
N PRO A 137 -31.73 -21.03 -5.75
CA PRO A 137 -31.84 -20.88 -4.31
C PRO A 137 -32.20 -22.16 -3.56
N GLU A 138 -33.14 -22.94 -4.08
CA GLU A 138 -33.59 -24.19 -3.45
C GLU A 138 -32.43 -25.19 -3.39
N ARG A 139 -31.63 -25.26 -4.47
CA ARG A 139 -30.50 -26.17 -4.51
C ARG A 139 -29.39 -25.73 -3.56
N VAL A 140 -29.15 -24.44 -3.41
CA VAL A 140 -28.20 -23.93 -2.39
C VAL A 140 -28.65 -24.34 -1.00
N ILE A 141 -29.93 -24.20 -0.66
CA ILE A 141 -30.50 -24.63 0.64
C ILE A 141 -30.31 -26.14 0.85
N GLN A 142 -30.60 -26.97 -0.17
CA GLN A 142 -30.41 -28.42 -0.08
C GLN A 142 -28.93 -28.80 0.14
N LEU A 143 -28.02 -28.19 -0.56
CA LEU A 143 -26.58 -28.46 -0.40
C LEU A 143 -26.06 -27.99 0.96
N ALA A 144 -26.70 -27.00 1.56
CA ALA A 144 -26.35 -26.40 2.84
C ALA A 144 -26.96 -27.10 4.06
N GLU A 145 -27.60 -28.26 3.89
CA GLU A 145 -28.25 -28.99 5.01
C GLU A 145 -27.26 -29.21 6.16
N GLY A 146 -27.57 -28.63 7.33
CA GLY A 146 -26.70 -28.66 8.50
C GLY A 146 -25.70 -27.51 8.62
N GLU A 147 -25.68 -26.58 7.68
CA GLU A 147 -24.81 -25.39 7.65
C GLU A 147 -25.66 -24.10 7.67
N PRO A 148 -26.08 -23.61 8.84
CA PRO A 148 -27.12 -22.56 8.98
C PRO A 148 -26.78 -21.28 8.20
N THR A 149 -25.48 -20.97 8.05
CA THR A 149 -25.03 -19.77 7.33
C THR A 149 -25.30 -19.87 5.83
N PHE A 150 -25.02 -21.01 5.20
CA PHE A 150 -25.30 -21.23 3.79
C PHE A 150 -26.78 -21.46 3.49
N GLU A 151 -27.55 -22.02 4.45
CA GLU A 151 -29.02 -22.04 4.34
C GLU A 151 -29.60 -20.62 4.33
N ALA A 152 -29.08 -19.72 5.18
CA ALA A 152 -29.47 -18.31 5.16
C ALA A 152 -29.09 -17.61 3.85
N VAL A 153 -27.93 -17.93 3.28
CA VAL A 153 -27.52 -17.45 1.94
C VAL A 153 -28.53 -17.88 0.88
N GLY A 154 -28.99 -19.13 0.89
CA GLY A 154 -29.98 -19.62 -0.07
C GLY A 154 -31.33 -18.89 0.02
N ARG A 155 -31.83 -18.63 1.22
CA ARG A 155 -33.06 -17.83 1.45
C ARG A 155 -32.88 -16.38 0.98
N PHE A 156 -31.75 -15.77 1.31
CA PHE A 156 -31.44 -14.42 0.85
C PHE A 156 -31.31 -14.35 -0.67
N PHE A 157 -30.77 -15.38 -1.29
CA PHE A 157 -30.64 -15.47 -2.74
C PHE A 157 -31.99 -15.42 -3.44
N GLU A 158 -33.01 -16.14 -2.93
CA GLU A 158 -34.37 -16.08 -3.44
C GLU A 158 -34.94 -14.65 -3.36
N THR A 159 -34.78 -14.00 -2.20
CA THR A 159 -35.21 -12.61 -2.01
C THR A 159 -34.49 -11.67 -2.98
N TYR A 160 -33.19 -11.81 -3.16
CA TYR A 160 -32.38 -10.99 -4.08
C TYR A 160 -32.89 -11.13 -5.53
N LEU A 161 -33.14 -12.34 -6.01
CA LEU A 161 -33.64 -12.58 -7.37
C LEU A 161 -35.02 -12.00 -7.56
N THR A 162 -35.93 -12.19 -6.61
CA THR A 162 -37.30 -11.68 -6.67
C THR A 162 -37.31 -10.14 -6.84
N ILE A 163 -36.48 -9.45 -6.06
CA ILE A 163 -36.39 -8.00 -6.14
C ILE A 163 -35.65 -7.54 -7.41
N ALA A 164 -34.61 -8.28 -7.84
CA ALA A 164 -33.90 -7.99 -9.08
C ALA A 164 -34.82 -8.11 -10.29
N ASP A 165 -35.70 -9.12 -10.31
CA ASP A 165 -36.72 -9.32 -11.35
C ASP A 165 -37.72 -8.19 -11.41
N PHE A 166 -38.22 -7.74 -10.25
CA PHE A 166 -39.16 -6.64 -10.16
C PHE A 166 -38.57 -5.32 -10.71
N ASP A 167 -37.28 -5.08 -10.51
CA ASP A 167 -36.62 -3.86 -10.93
C ASP A 167 -35.98 -3.97 -12.35
N GLY A 168 -36.13 -5.08 -13.05
CA GLY A 168 -35.47 -5.34 -14.34
C GLY A 168 -33.94 -5.34 -14.28
N ALA A 169 -33.37 -5.52 -13.08
CA ALA A 169 -31.94 -5.44 -12.82
C ALA A 169 -31.28 -6.83 -12.95
N LEU A 170 -30.20 -6.90 -13.74
CA LEU A 170 -29.46 -8.12 -13.98
C LEU A 170 -28.01 -7.97 -13.55
N ASP A 171 -27.48 -8.98 -12.89
CA ASP A 171 -26.03 -9.13 -12.77
C ASP A 171 -25.44 -9.94 -13.95
N TYR A 172 -24.12 -10.00 -14.05
CA TYR A 172 -23.44 -10.66 -15.16
C TYR A 172 -23.70 -12.17 -15.23
N THR A 173 -23.92 -12.83 -14.11
CA THR A 173 -24.16 -14.29 -14.04
C THR A 173 -25.61 -14.62 -14.37
N GLU A 174 -26.55 -13.83 -13.90
CA GLU A 174 -27.96 -13.95 -14.23
C GLU A 174 -28.24 -13.70 -15.73
N LEU A 175 -27.47 -12.78 -16.33
CA LEU A 175 -27.55 -12.46 -17.75
C LEU A 175 -27.37 -13.70 -18.66
N VAL A 176 -26.35 -14.54 -18.36
CA VAL A 176 -26.10 -15.77 -19.16
C VAL A 176 -27.16 -16.82 -18.88
N HIS A 177 -27.64 -16.91 -17.64
CA HIS A 177 -28.72 -17.84 -17.30
C HIS A 177 -30.02 -17.49 -18.01
N ARG A 178 -30.42 -16.23 -18.07
CA ARG A 178 -31.61 -15.78 -18.83
C ARG A 178 -31.50 -16.01 -20.34
N ALA A 179 -30.31 -15.79 -20.90
CA ALA A 179 -30.09 -16.12 -22.32
C ALA A 179 -30.30 -17.61 -22.59
N ARG A 180 -29.97 -18.49 -21.66
CA ARG A 180 -30.26 -19.93 -21.75
C ARG A 180 -31.74 -20.21 -21.67
N LEU A 181 -32.46 -19.61 -20.73
CA LEU A 181 -33.90 -19.75 -20.58
C LEU A 181 -34.65 -19.30 -21.86
N LEU A 182 -34.18 -18.18 -22.45
CA LEU A 182 -34.74 -17.67 -23.70
C LEU A 182 -34.57 -18.67 -24.85
N LEU A 183 -33.43 -19.35 -24.95
CA LEU A 183 -33.18 -20.37 -25.96
C LEU A 183 -33.97 -21.68 -25.73
N ALA A 184 -34.63 -21.87 -24.62
CA ALA A 184 -35.56 -23.00 -24.41
C ALA A 184 -36.87 -22.84 -25.18
N ASP A 185 -37.22 -21.61 -25.61
CA ASP A 185 -38.30 -21.36 -26.54
C ASP A 185 -37.89 -21.80 -27.95
N THR A 186 -38.72 -22.66 -28.56
CA THR A 186 -38.44 -23.24 -29.90
C THR A 186 -38.41 -22.19 -30.99
N ALA A 187 -39.24 -21.17 -30.94
CA ALA A 187 -39.28 -20.10 -31.94
C ALA A 187 -38.02 -19.23 -31.85
N VAL A 188 -37.55 -18.93 -30.65
CA VAL A 188 -36.30 -18.20 -30.39
C VAL A 188 -35.09 -19.05 -30.82
N ALA A 189 -35.08 -20.33 -30.50
CA ALA A 189 -34.03 -21.26 -30.95
C ALA A 189 -33.89 -21.29 -32.47
N GLU A 190 -35.04 -21.37 -33.20
CA GLU A 190 -35.03 -21.35 -34.64
C GLU A 190 -34.60 -19.99 -35.23
N ALA A 191 -35.04 -18.88 -34.65
CA ALA A 191 -34.56 -17.55 -34.98
C ALA A 191 -33.04 -17.42 -34.78
N CYS A 192 -32.51 -17.89 -33.65
CA CYS A 192 -31.08 -17.91 -33.35
C CYS A 192 -30.30 -18.74 -34.40
N ARG A 193 -30.79 -19.94 -34.71
CA ARG A 193 -30.18 -20.83 -35.71
C ARG A 193 -30.17 -20.23 -37.13
N SER A 194 -31.23 -19.52 -37.52
CA SER A 194 -31.31 -18.88 -38.83
C SER A 194 -30.39 -17.69 -38.95
N ARG A 195 -30.04 -17.06 -37.82
CA ARG A 195 -29.23 -15.83 -37.75
C ARG A 195 -27.72 -16.08 -37.78
N PHE A 196 -27.26 -17.18 -37.21
CA PHE A 196 -25.85 -17.49 -37.07
C PHE A 196 -25.45 -18.76 -37.81
N ASP A 197 -24.23 -18.75 -38.41
CA ASP A 197 -23.70 -19.90 -39.14
C ASP A 197 -22.77 -20.77 -38.28
N ALA A 198 -22.07 -20.16 -37.34
CA ALA A 198 -21.16 -20.86 -36.44
C ALA A 198 -20.79 -20.02 -35.21
N VAL A 199 -20.40 -20.70 -34.15
CA VAL A 199 -19.84 -20.10 -32.91
C VAL A 199 -18.40 -20.59 -32.73
N LEU A 200 -17.46 -19.64 -32.61
CA LEU A 200 -16.06 -19.93 -32.37
C LEU A 200 -15.69 -19.36 -30.99
N VAL A 201 -15.02 -20.16 -30.17
CA VAL A 201 -14.71 -19.80 -28.76
C VAL A 201 -13.22 -19.91 -28.53
N ASP A 202 -12.59 -18.83 -28.12
CA ASP A 202 -11.20 -18.81 -27.60
C ASP A 202 -11.18 -18.85 -26.09
N ASP A 203 -10.10 -19.40 -25.51
CA ASP A 203 -9.88 -19.49 -24.07
C ASP A 203 -11.05 -20.16 -23.31
N ALA A 204 -11.59 -21.25 -23.82
CA ALA A 204 -12.73 -21.96 -23.22
C ALA A 204 -12.48 -22.46 -21.78
N GLN A 205 -11.24 -22.53 -21.32
CA GLN A 205 -10.91 -22.85 -19.93
C GLN A 205 -11.38 -21.78 -18.93
N GLU A 206 -11.73 -20.60 -19.39
CA GLU A 206 -12.26 -19.50 -18.56
C GLU A 206 -13.79 -19.48 -18.45
N LEU A 207 -14.48 -20.41 -19.12
CA LEU A 207 -15.93 -20.53 -19.05
C LEU A 207 -16.38 -21.11 -17.70
N ASP A 208 -17.38 -20.51 -17.09
CA ASP A 208 -18.14 -21.10 -16.02
C ASP A 208 -19.13 -22.17 -16.56
N GLN A 209 -19.80 -22.88 -15.64
CA GLN A 209 -20.70 -23.96 -16.01
C GLN A 209 -21.92 -23.44 -16.79
N VAL A 210 -22.44 -22.25 -16.44
CA VAL A 210 -23.62 -21.68 -17.11
C VAL A 210 -23.29 -21.25 -18.53
N ALA A 211 -22.11 -20.65 -18.73
CA ALA A 211 -21.61 -20.29 -20.06
C ALA A 211 -21.36 -21.53 -20.92
N ALA A 212 -20.78 -22.60 -20.36
CA ALA A 212 -20.61 -23.86 -21.08
C ALA A 212 -21.95 -24.50 -21.42
N ASN A 213 -22.93 -24.45 -20.56
CA ASN A 213 -24.29 -24.91 -20.84
C ASN A 213 -24.94 -24.07 -21.95
N LEU A 214 -24.78 -22.74 -21.99
CA LEU A 214 -25.25 -21.90 -23.11
C LEU A 214 -24.67 -22.36 -24.44
N LEU A 215 -23.37 -22.64 -24.48
CA LEU A 215 -22.71 -23.14 -25.70
C LEU A 215 -23.23 -24.55 -26.08
N ALA A 216 -23.50 -25.39 -25.11
CA ALA A 216 -24.09 -26.70 -25.34
C ALA A 216 -25.52 -26.57 -25.89
N ASP A 217 -26.31 -25.60 -25.39
CA ASP A 217 -27.66 -25.32 -25.90
C ASP A 217 -27.62 -24.85 -27.37
N LEU A 218 -26.65 -23.94 -27.68
CA LEU A 218 -26.40 -23.51 -29.08
C LEU A 218 -26.02 -24.70 -30.01
N ALA A 219 -25.19 -25.61 -29.53
CA ALA A 219 -24.85 -26.80 -30.30
C ALA A 219 -26.08 -27.72 -30.49
N ARG A 220 -26.95 -27.87 -29.48
CA ARG A 220 -28.18 -28.70 -29.56
C ARG A 220 -29.19 -28.15 -30.56
N ILE A 221 -29.27 -26.84 -30.73
CA ILE A 221 -30.14 -26.24 -31.77
C ILE A 221 -29.52 -26.33 -33.16
N GLY A 222 -28.33 -26.92 -33.28
CA GLY A 222 -27.67 -27.23 -34.55
C GLY A 222 -26.69 -26.17 -35.06
N LEU A 223 -26.21 -25.28 -34.21
CA LEU A 223 -25.10 -24.35 -34.54
C LEU A 223 -23.74 -25.07 -34.46
N PRO A 224 -22.92 -25.05 -35.50
CA PRO A 224 -21.57 -25.58 -35.48
C PRO A 224 -20.70 -24.84 -34.43
N LEU A 225 -20.02 -25.60 -33.56
CA LEU A 225 -19.22 -25.08 -32.49
C LEU A 225 -17.75 -25.44 -32.68
N LEU A 226 -16.86 -24.43 -32.69
CA LEU A 226 -15.42 -24.62 -32.73
C LEU A 226 -14.77 -23.99 -31.50
N VAL A 227 -14.27 -24.81 -30.58
CA VAL A 227 -13.82 -24.39 -29.24
C VAL A 227 -12.34 -24.60 -29.07
N PHE A 228 -11.61 -23.58 -28.65
CA PHE A 228 -10.18 -23.61 -28.37
C PHE A 228 -9.94 -23.42 -26.87
N GLY A 229 -9.05 -24.22 -26.27
CA GLY A 229 -8.77 -24.11 -24.85
C GLY A 229 -7.51 -24.83 -24.37
N ASP A 230 -7.14 -24.51 -23.14
CA ASP A 230 -6.10 -25.19 -22.38
C ASP A 230 -6.51 -25.28 -20.90
N PRO A 231 -7.00 -26.41 -20.41
CA PRO A 231 -7.45 -26.59 -19.03
C PRO A 231 -6.40 -26.23 -17.97
N GLN A 232 -5.12 -26.37 -18.32
CA GLN A 232 -4.00 -26.06 -17.42
C GLN A 232 -3.73 -24.56 -17.28
N GLN A 233 -4.26 -23.71 -18.17
CA GLN A 233 -4.18 -22.24 -18.08
C GLN A 233 -5.41 -21.59 -17.46
N ARG A 234 -6.28 -22.32 -16.79
CA ARG A 234 -7.47 -21.79 -16.11
C ARG A 234 -7.10 -20.90 -14.94
N LEU A 235 -7.45 -19.62 -15.01
CA LEU A 235 -7.20 -18.63 -13.95
C LEU A 235 -8.48 -18.15 -13.27
N GLY A 236 -9.62 -18.24 -13.94
CA GLY A 236 -10.88 -17.68 -13.50
C GLY A 236 -11.64 -18.53 -12.48
N SER A 237 -10.98 -19.36 -11.66
CA SER A 237 -11.67 -20.19 -10.67
C SER A 237 -12.54 -19.36 -9.72
N PHE A 238 -12.06 -18.20 -9.29
CA PHE A 238 -12.83 -17.23 -8.50
C PHE A 238 -13.98 -16.56 -9.28
N ARG A 239 -14.01 -16.70 -10.61
CA ARG A 239 -15.10 -16.28 -11.50
C ARG A 239 -15.89 -17.47 -12.03
N GLY A 240 -15.82 -18.61 -11.37
CA GLY A 240 -16.58 -19.80 -11.70
C GLY A 240 -16.00 -20.66 -12.82
N ALA A 241 -14.87 -20.30 -13.42
CA ALA A 241 -14.24 -21.14 -14.42
C ALA A 241 -13.97 -22.55 -13.89
N SER A 242 -14.50 -23.56 -14.57
CA SER A 242 -14.52 -24.94 -14.12
C SER A 242 -13.88 -25.89 -15.14
N ALA A 243 -13.17 -26.90 -14.64
CA ALA A 243 -12.73 -28.02 -15.49
C ALA A 243 -13.93 -28.77 -16.09
N ALA A 244 -15.04 -28.82 -15.38
CA ALA A 244 -16.27 -29.45 -15.85
C ALA A 244 -16.83 -28.80 -17.14
N SER A 245 -16.57 -27.49 -17.36
CA SER A 245 -17.02 -26.78 -18.57
C SER A 245 -16.39 -27.35 -19.83
N ILE A 246 -15.09 -27.58 -19.84
CA ILE A 246 -14.41 -28.20 -20.98
C ILE A 246 -14.84 -29.67 -21.16
N THR A 247 -14.94 -30.40 -20.05
CA THR A 247 -15.41 -31.80 -20.08
C THR A 247 -16.83 -31.91 -20.66
N LEU A 248 -17.74 -30.98 -20.28
CA LEU A 248 -19.10 -30.91 -20.85
C LEU A 248 -19.06 -30.74 -22.38
N LEU A 249 -18.31 -29.77 -22.85
CA LEU A 249 -18.24 -29.46 -24.28
C LEU A 249 -17.59 -30.60 -25.09
N ARG A 250 -16.66 -31.35 -24.51
CA ARG A 250 -16.06 -32.55 -25.12
C ARG A 250 -17.01 -33.72 -25.26
N ARG A 251 -18.00 -33.81 -24.35
CA ARG A 251 -19.00 -34.89 -24.33
C ARG A 251 -20.23 -34.63 -25.18
N LEU A 252 -20.27 -33.50 -25.90
CA LEU A 252 -21.37 -33.22 -26.83
C LEU A 252 -21.40 -34.25 -27.95
N PRO A 253 -22.60 -34.67 -28.42
CA PRO A 253 -22.73 -35.61 -29.51
C PRO A 253 -22.02 -35.13 -30.78
N GLY A 254 -21.15 -35.97 -31.37
CA GLY A 254 -20.36 -35.62 -32.54
C GLY A 254 -19.15 -34.71 -32.27
N ALA A 255 -18.79 -34.45 -31.02
CA ALA A 255 -17.62 -33.65 -30.71
C ALA A 255 -16.31 -34.40 -31.00
N GLU A 256 -15.46 -33.80 -31.81
CA GLU A 256 -14.11 -34.26 -32.08
C GLU A 256 -13.10 -33.39 -31.29
N THR A 257 -11.99 -34.01 -30.87
CA THR A 257 -10.92 -33.32 -30.19
C THR A 257 -9.61 -33.42 -30.97
N LEU A 258 -9.03 -32.25 -31.28
CA LEU A 258 -7.74 -32.12 -31.94
C LEU A 258 -6.71 -31.52 -30.96
N GLY A 259 -5.47 -32.00 -31.02
CA GLY A 259 -4.36 -31.51 -30.21
C GLY A 259 -3.35 -30.73 -31.01
N LEU A 260 -3.00 -29.52 -30.55
CA LEU A 260 -1.88 -28.75 -31.12
C LEU A 260 -0.58 -29.12 -30.41
N VAL A 261 0.37 -29.68 -31.14
CA VAL A 261 1.63 -30.23 -30.61
C VAL A 261 2.87 -29.43 -30.99
N THR A 262 2.73 -28.37 -31.77
CA THR A 262 3.85 -27.49 -32.15
C THR A 262 3.84 -26.20 -31.34
N GLY A 263 4.90 -25.95 -30.61
CA GLY A 263 5.10 -24.68 -29.89
C GLY A 263 5.73 -23.63 -30.81
N HIS A 264 5.18 -22.40 -30.73
CA HIS A 264 5.63 -21.26 -31.54
C HIS A 264 6.12 -20.08 -30.66
N ARG A 265 6.07 -20.21 -29.34
CA ARG A 265 6.39 -19.12 -28.40
C ARG A 265 7.63 -19.43 -27.56
N ASN A 266 7.50 -20.42 -26.68
CA ASN A 266 8.49 -20.67 -25.65
C ASN A 266 9.72 -21.40 -26.23
N ARG A 267 10.89 -20.78 -26.14
CA ARG A 267 12.17 -21.37 -26.55
C ARG A 267 12.60 -22.51 -25.62
N PRO A 268 13.59 -23.36 -25.97
CA PRO A 268 13.87 -24.62 -25.28
C PRO A 268 14.01 -24.55 -23.75
N ALA A 269 14.77 -23.58 -23.20
CA ALA A 269 14.97 -23.50 -21.76
C ALA A 269 13.67 -23.12 -21.03
N VAL A 270 12.88 -22.18 -21.57
CA VAL A 270 11.60 -21.79 -21.03
C VAL A 270 10.59 -22.95 -21.11
N ALA A 271 10.52 -23.64 -22.25
CA ALA A 271 9.65 -24.78 -22.43
C ALA A 271 9.98 -25.93 -21.44
N LYS A 272 11.27 -26.19 -21.20
CA LYS A 272 11.73 -27.18 -20.22
C LYS A 272 11.31 -26.81 -18.78
N ALA A 273 11.48 -25.55 -18.39
CA ALA A 273 11.07 -25.07 -17.07
C ALA A 273 9.54 -25.17 -16.87
N LEU A 274 8.77 -24.83 -17.90
CA LEU A 274 7.31 -24.98 -17.88
C LEU A 274 6.85 -26.42 -17.77
N ALA A 275 7.58 -27.38 -18.34
CA ALA A 275 7.28 -28.82 -18.20
C ALA A 275 7.35 -29.25 -16.73
N GLY A 276 8.32 -28.78 -15.96
CA GLY A 276 8.45 -29.08 -14.54
C GLY A 276 7.26 -28.59 -13.69
N ILE A 277 6.68 -27.43 -14.01
CA ILE A 277 5.47 -26.95 -13.35
C ILE A 277 4.26 -27.77 -13.81
N ARG A 278 4.19 -28.03 -15.13
CA ARG A 278 3.08 -28.73 -15.78
C ARG A 278 2.84 -30.13 -15.20
N GLU A 279 3.90 -30.86 -14.90
CA GLU A 279 3.83 -32.21 -14.28
C GLU A 279 3.09 -32.21 -12.92
N ARG A 280 2.99 -31.06 -12.25
CA ARG A 280 2.33 -30.85 -10.96
C ARG A 280 0.96 -30.22 -11.05
N LEU A 281 0.51 -29.94 -12.28
CA LEU A 281 -0.87 -29.53 -12.55
C LEU A 281 -1.75 -30.75 -12.75
N ASP A 282 -3.06 -30.59 -12.57
CA ASP A 282 -4.02 -31.67 -12.74
C ASP A 282 -3.88 -32.34 -14.12
N ALA A 283 -3.74 -33.65 -14.11
CA ALA A 283 -3.48 -34.45 -15.32
C ALA A 283 -4.74 -34.65 -16.19
N GLY A 284 -5.95 -34.42 -15.64
CA GLY A 284 -7.21 -34.59 -16.37
C GLY A 284 -7.33 -33.58 -17.50
N ASP A 285 -7.77 -34.02 -18.67
CA ASP A 285 -8.00 -33.20 -19.89
C ASP A 285 -6.81 -32.32 -20.33
N ALA A 286 -5.59 -32.61 -19.89
CA ALA A 286 -4.40 -31.86 -20.25
C ALA A 286 -4.17 -31.90 -21.79
N PRO A 287 -3.80 -30.78 -22.42
CA PRO A 287 -3.44 -30.79 -23.84
C PRO A 287 -2.18 -31.63 -24.06
N PRO A 288 -1.93 -32.15 -25.28
CA PRO A 288 -0.69 -32.86 -25.57
C PRO A 288 0.54 -31.97 -25.32
N ALA A 289 1.67 -32.58 -24.98
CA ALA A 289 2.92 -31.85 -24.85
C ALA A 289 3.32 -31.24 -26.19
N ALA A 290 3.64 -29.97 -26.21
CA ALA A 290 4.09 -29.26 -27.40
C ALA A 290 5.63 -29.27 -27.49
N SER A 291 6.16 -29.36 -28.73
CA SER A 291 7.57 -29.11 -28.99
C SER A 291 7.93 -27.67 -28.63
N PRO A 292 9.18 -27.39 -28.20
CA PRO A 292 9.61 -26.02 -28.01
C PRO A 292 9.67 -25.24 -29.32
N ALA A 293 9.51 -23.91 -29.25
CA ALA A 293 9.76 -23.05 -30.40
C ALA A 293 11.25 -23.07 -30.77
N PRO A 294 11.62 -23.03 -32.06
CA PRO A 294 13.02 -22.98 -32.48
C PRO A 294 13.67 -21.65 -32.06
N GLY A 295 14.98 -21.66 -31.87
CA GLY A 295 15.78 -20.46 -31.57
C GLY A 295 16.81 -20.67 -30.50
N GLU A 296 17.88 -19.91 -30.58
CA GLU A 296 18.99 -19.85 -29.61
C GLU A 296 18.74 -18.74 -28.55
N GLY A 297 19.59 -18.67 -27.51
CA GLY A 297 19.57 -17.60 -26.50
C GLY A 297 18.47 -17.73 -25.45
N SER A 298 17.97 -18.94 -25.23
CA SER A 298 16.95 -19.21 -24.20
C SER A 298 17.57 -19.38 -22.82
N LEU A 299 17.04 -18.64 -21.83
CA LEU A 299 17.55 -18.67 -20.46
C LEU A 299 16.40 -18.66 -19.46
N VAL A 300 16.57 -19.44 -18.38
CA VAL A 300 15.72 -19.34 -17.19
C VAL A 300 16.61 -19.20 -15.95
N THR A 301 16.34 -18.23 -15.12
CA THR A 301 17.05 -17.97 -13.86
C THR A 301 16.08 -17.84 -12.71
N VAL A 302 16.49 -18.32 -11.53
CA VAL A 302 15.79 -18.12 -10.27
C VAL A 302 16.76 -17.46 -9.29
N SER A 303 16.49 -16.22 -8.92
CA SER A 303 17.37 -15.41 -8.07
C SER A 303 16.70 -15.11 -6.73
N ILE A 304 17.46 -15.28 -5.65
CA ILE A 304 17.01 -14.97 -4.29
C ILE A 304 17.81 -13.76 -3.81
N TYR A 305 17.14 -12.66 -3.52
CA TYR A 305 17.73 -11.40 -3.08
C TYR A 305 17.58 -11.22 -1.57
N ASP A 306 18.43 -10.38 -0.97
CA ASP A 306 18.45 -10.18 0.48
C ASP A 306 17.12 -9.58 1.00
N ASP A 307 16.50 -8.70 0.24
CA ASP A 307 15.20 -8.07 0.53
C ASP A 307 14.48 -7.60 -0.75
N SER A 308 13.28 -7.07 -0.60
CA SER A 308 12.50 -6.53 -1.71
C SER A 308 13.15 -5.30 -2.37
N ALA A 309 13.92 -4.52 -1.64
CA ALA A 309 14.60 -3.34 -2.21
C ALA A 309 15.77 -3.76 -3.11
N ALA A 310 16.53 -4.79 -2.71
CA ALA A 310 17.56 -5.41 -3.53
C ALA A 310 16.95 -6.06 -4.77
N GLU A 311 15.83 -6.79 -4.63
CA GLU A 311 15.10 -7.38 -5.76
C GLU A 311 14.74 -6.31 -6.81
N ILE A 312 14.13 -5.19 -6.39
CA ILE A 312 13.75 -4.09 -7.29
C ILE A 312 14.98 -3.41 -7.90
N ALA A 313 16.06 -3.27 -7.16
CA ALA A 313 17.30 -2.70 -7.67
C ALA A 313 17.93 -3.56 -8.78
N HIS A 314 17.98 -4.88 -8.58
CA HIS A 314 18.45 -5.83 -9.57
C HIS A 314 17.52 -5.92 -10.78
N LEU A 315 16.21 -5.93 -10.57
CA LEU A 315 15.22 -5.85 -11.65
C LEU A 315 15.47 -4.61 -12.52
N ALA A 316 15.62 -3.44 -11.89
CA ALA A 316 15.88 -2.19 -12.61
C ALA A 316 17.18 -2.23 -13.42
N ALA A 317 18.24 -2.84 -12.88
CA ALA A 317 19.49 -3.05 -13.59
C ALA A 317 19.31 -4.00 -14.78
N ALA A 318 18.65 -5.14 -14.58
CA ALA A 318 18.38 -6.13 -15.64
C ALA A 318 17.54 -5.57 -16.79
N LEU A 319 16.52 -4.75 -16.48
CA LEU A 319 15.69 -4.11 -17.50
C LEU A 319 16.51 -3.11 -18.34
N ARG A 320 17.41 -2.33 -17.70
CA ARG A 320 18.30 -1.42 -18.44
C ARG A 320 19.32 -2.17 -19.28
N GLU A 321 19.91 -3.22 -18.73
CA GLU A 321 20.87 -4.06 -19.45
C GLU A 321 20.23 -4.65 -20.70
N ALA A 322 19.01 -5.19 -20.58
CA ALA A 322 18.24 -5.71 -21.70
C ALA A 322 18.08 -4.68 -22.83
N VAL A 323 17.85 -3.41 -22.49
CA VAL A 323 17.66 -2.36 -23.51
C VAL A 323 18.98 -1.78 -24.01
N LEU A 324 19.90 -1.46 -23.11
CA LEU A 324 21.14 -0.74 -23.47
C LEU A 324 22.20 -1.64 -24.05
N VAL A 325 22.27 -2.90 -23.62
CA VAL A 325 23.29 -3.88 -24.05
C VAL A 325 22.74 -4.84 -25.09
N ASP A 326 21.58 -5.44 -24.79
CA ASP A 326 21.02 -6.49 -25.64
C ASP A 326 20.06 -5.96 -26.72
N GLY A 327 19.83 -4.65 -26.76
CA GLY A 327 19.05 -3.98 -27.80
C GLY A 327 17.55 -4.30 -27.79
N CYS A 328 17.01 -4.78 -26.66
CA CYS A 328 15.57 -5.00 -26.51
C CYS A 328 14.82 -3.67 -26.49
N ALA A 329 13.65 -3.60 -27.08
CA ALA A 329 12.76 -2.47 -26.86
C ALA A 329 12.04 -2.62 -25.51
N TRP A 330 11.72 -1.51 -24.83
CA TRP A 330 11.02 -1.53 -23.54
C TRP A 330 9.72 -2.34 -23.57
N HIS A 331 8.97 -2.29 -24.67
CA HIS A 331 7.70 -3.00 -24.82
C HIS A 331 7.86 -4.52 -25.05
N GLU A 332 9.08 -5.00 -25.32
CA GLU A 332 9.40 -6.42 -25.40
C GLU A 332 9.67 -7.03 -24.01
N LEU A 333 9.64 -6.22 -22.97
CA LEU A 333 9.90 -6.59 -21.58
C LEU A 333 8.61 -6.54 -20.77
N ALA A 334 8.41 -7.55 -19.90
CA ALA A 334 7.32 -7.55 -18.94
C ALA A 334 7.78 -7.94 -17.54
N VAL A 335 7.13 -7.35 -16.54
CA VAL A 335 7.23 -7.74 -15.14
C VAL A 335 5.88 -8.20 -14.68
N ILE A 336 5.82 -9.43 -14.15
CA ILE A 336 4.58 -10.05 -13.70
C ILE A 336 4.67 -10.29 -12.20
N ALA A 337 3.65 -9.81 -11.47
CA ALA A 337 3.51 -10.02 -10.04
C ALA A 337 2.20 -10.74 -9.71
N ARG A 338 2.07 -11.25 -8.48
CA ARG A 338 0.85 -11.93 -8.06
C ARG A 338 -0.29 -10.95 -7.80
N SER A 339 0.00 -9.79 -7.23
CA SER A 339 -0.98 -8.78 -6.80
C SER A 339 -0.74 -7.43 -7.49
N GLY A 340 -1.79 -6.86 -8.06
CA GLY A 340 -1.74 -5.53 -8.66
C GLY A 340 -1.50 -4.45 -7.60
N ARG A 341 -2.40 -4.35 -6.62
CA ARG A 341 -2.40 -3.27 -5.63
C ARG A 341 -1.17 -3.29 -4.72
N ASN A 342 -0.83 -4.46 -4.18
CA ASN A 342 0.21 -4.56 -3.17
C ASN A 342 1.63 -4.59 -3.75
N GLN A 343 1.80 -5.03 -4.99
CA GLN A 343 3.11 -5.19 -5.61
C GLN A 343 3.35 -4.27 -6.80
N LEU A 344 2.40 -4.18 -7.76
CA LEU A 344 2.63 -3.42 -9.01
C LEU A 344 2.62 -1.91 -8.78
N THR A 345 1.78 -1.39 -7.90
CA THR A 345 1.71 0.07 -7.63
C THR A 345 3.01 0.62 -7.02
N PRO A 346 3.55 0.03 -5.93
CA PRO A 346 4.85 0.43 -5.41
C PRO A 346 5.97 0.23 -6.42
N LEU A 347 5.97 -0.90 -7.13
CA LEU A 347 6.96 -1.20 -8.15
C LEU A 347 6.97 -0.18 -9.29
N ALA A 348 5.81 0.21 -9.78
CA ALA A 348 5.70 1.22 -10.84
C ALA A 348 6.30 2.55 -10.43
N ARG A 349 6.04 2.98 -9.19
CA ARG A 349 6.64 4.21 -8.61
C ARG A 349 8.16 4.10 -8.53
N GLU A 350 8.67 2.98 -8.03
CA GLU A 350 10.10 2.74 -7.87
C GLU A 350 10.85 2.66 -9.21
N LEU A 351 10.30 1.95 -10.20
CA LEU A 351 10.92 1.87 -11.53
C LEU A 351 10.88 3.21 -12.26
N THR A 352 9.77 3.94 -12.15
CA THR A 352 9.65 5.29 -12.72
C THR A 352 10.64 6.26 -12.08
N ALA A 353 10.78 6.24 -10.75
CA ALA A 353 11.76 7.05 -10.03
C ALA A 353 13.20 6.73 -10.47
N ARG A 354 13.47 5.51 -10.90
CA ARG A 354 14.73 5.08 -11.47
C ARG A 354 14.87 5.35 -12.99
N GLY A 355 13.89 6.05 -13.59
CA GLY A 355 13.93 6.44 -15.01
C GLY A 355 13.59 5.30 -15.99
N ILE A 356 12.96 4.22 -15.55
CA ILE A 356 12.48 3.14 -16.41
C ILE A 356 11.05 3.46 -16.82
N PRO A 357 10.75 3.55 -18.13
CA PRO A 357 9.39 3.75 -18.60
C PRO A 357 8.57 2.50 -18.38
N VAL A 358 7.54 2.58 -17.53
CA VAL A 358 6.63 1.47 -17.24
C VAL A 358 5.22 1.76 -17.76
N GLU A 359 4.50 0.71 -18.09
CA GLU A 359 3.09 0.74 -18.46
C GLU A 359 2.31 -0.24 -17.56
N VAL A 360 1.40 0.31 -16.77
CA VAL A 360 0.46 -0.47 -15.95
C VAL A 360 -0.92 -0.26 -16.56
N ALA A 361 -1.73 -1.30 -16.65
CA ALA A 361 -3.11 -1.13 -17.08
C ALA A 361 -3.84 -0.21 -16.09
N GLY A 362 -4.55 0.79 -16.58
CA GLY A 362 -5.19 1.83 -15.75
C GLY A 362 -6.19 1.28 -14.73
N ASP A 363 -6.78 0.12 -15.02
CA ASP A 363 -7.71 -0.60 -14.16
C ASP A 363 -7.03 -1.50 -13.10
N GLU A 364 -5.73 -1.71 -13.15
CA GLU A 364 -4.96 -2.39 -12.07
C GLU A 364 -4.62 -1.45 -10.91
N LEU A 365 -4.69 -0.14 -11.13
CA LEU A 365 -4.52 0.86 -10.10
C LEU A 365 -5.90 1.31 -9.59
N ALA A 366 -6.21 1.02 -8.33
CA ALA A 366 -7.42 1.55 -7.72
C ALA A 366 -7.47 3.07 -7.90
N LEU A 367 -8.63 3.61 -8.28
CA LEU A 367 -8.79 5.04 -8.55
C LEU A 367 -8.32 5.90 -7.36
N GLY A 368 -8.67 5.49 -6.15
CA GLY A 368 -8.28 6.15 -4.91
C GLY A 368 -6.77 6.16 -4.63
N SER A 369 -5.98 5.29 -5.27
CA SER A 369 -4.52 5.24 -5.10
C SER A 369 -3.75 6.07 -6.14
N GLN A 370 -4.44 6.67 -7.09
CA GLN A 370 -3.86 7.56 -8.09
C GLN A 370 -3.50 8.91 -7.46
N ARG A 371 -2.28 9.38 -7.70
CA ARG A 371 -1.75 10.58 -7.04
C ARG A 371 -2.65 11.81 -7.19
N ALA A 372 -3.19 12.04 -8.39
CA ALA A 372 -4.08 13.15 -8.65
C ALA A 372 -5.40 13.03 -7.87
N VAL A 373 -5.95 11.82 -7.81
CA VAL A 373 -7.16 11.51 -7.05
C VAL A 373 -6.93 11.63 -5.56
N GLU A 374 -5.85 11.05 -5.02
CA GLU A 374 -5.45 11.22 -3.61
C GLU A 374 -5.37 12.70 -3.21
N THR A 375 -4.83 13.53 -4.10
CA THR A 375 -4.71 14.99 -3.86
C THR A 375 -6.07 15.66 -3.79
N LEU A 376 -6.99 15.36 -4.72
CA LEU A 376 -8.33 15.95 -4.73
C LEU A 376 -9.19 15.47 -3.55
N LEU A 377 -9.09 14.17 -3.19
CA LEU A 377 -9.76 13.63 -2.02
C LEU A 377 -9.21 14.21 -0.71
N ALA A 378 -7.89 14.41 -0.61
CA ALA A 378 -7.29 15.09 0.54
C ALA A 378 -7.77 16.54 0.65
N GLY A 379 -7.90 17.26 -0.48
CA GLY A 379 -8.49 18.60 -0.53
C GLY A 379 -9.95 18.61 -0.07
N MET A 380 -10.75 17.65 -0.52
CA MET A 380 -12.16 17.54 -0.13
C MET A 380 -12.34 17.17 1.34
N THR A 381 -11.60 16.18 1.83
CA THR A 381 -11.59 15.82 3.25
C THR A 381 -11.07 16.96 4.13
N GLY A 382 -10.04 17.69 3.64
CA GLY A 382 -9.53 18.88 4.30
C GLY A 382 -10.56 20.01 4.38
N ALA A 383 -11.37 20.21 3.35
CA ALA A 383 -12.47 21.17 3.36
C ALA A 383 -13.61 20.75 4.31
N ALA A 384 -13.93 19.46 4.38
CA ALA A 384 -14.96 18.93 5.27
C ALA A 384 -14.57 19.05 6.76
N ASN A 385 -13.26 18.98 7.08
CA ASN A 385 -12.74 18.98 8.44
C ASN A 385 -11.81 20.17 8.71
N LEU A 386 -12.04 21.33 8.11
CA LEU A 386 -11.11 22.46 8.05
C LEU A 386 -10.69 22.99 9.42
N GLU A 387 -11.56 22.92 10.42
CA GLU A 387 -11.27 23.37 11.79
C GLU A 387 -10.47 22.36 12.62
N HIS A 388 -10.42 21.10 12.20
CA HIS A 388 -9.82 19.98 12.95
C HIS A 388 -8.83 19.17 12.09
N LEU A 389 -8.03 19.85 11.27
CA LEU A 389 -7.02 19.23 10.43
C LEU A 389 -5.87 18.63 11.27
N GLY A 390 -5.68 17.33 11.20
CA GLY A 390 -4.51 16.69 11.83
C GLY A 390 -3.22 17.03 11.09
N ASN A 391 -2.08 17.01 11.78
CA ASN A 391 -0.77 17.39 11.27
C ASN A 391 -0.36 16.65 9.96
N GLU A 392 -0.73 15.38 9.83
CA GLU A 392 -0.43 14.61 8.61
C GLU A 392 -1.23 15.13 7.41
N ALA A 393 -2.51 15.45 7.60
CA ALA A 393 -3.36 16.03 6.56
C ALA A 393 -2.85 17.41 6.13
N VAL A 394 -2.46 18.25 7.09
CA VAL A 394 -1.85 19.56 6.84
C VAL A 394 -0.57 19.42 6.02
N THR A 395 0.34 18.54 6.43
CA THR A 395 1.60 18.31 5.71
C THR A 395 1.35 17.83 4.28
N ARG A 396 0.41 16.93 4.08
CA ARG A 396 0.04 16.40 2.75
C ARG A 396 -0.55 17.49 1.85
N LEU A 397 -1.44 18.31 2.37
CA LEU A 397 -2.06 19.43 1.64
C LEU A 397 -1.03 20.48 1.23
N LEU A 398 -0.10 20.83 2.15
CA LEU A 398 0.91 21.84 1.89
C LEU A 398 2.00 21.37 0.92
N ALA A 399 2.49 20.14 1.08
CA ALA A 399 3.52 19.59 0.22
C ALA A 399 3.00 19.14 -1.16
N GLY A 400 1.68 18.92 -1.28
CA GLY A 400 1.02 18.46 -2.48
C GLY A 400 0.86 19.55 -3.57
N PRO A 401 0.36 19.16 -4.75
CA PRO A 401 0.20 20.07 -5.91
C PRO A 401 -0.74 21.24 -5.67
N LEU A 402 -1.57 21.20 -4.63
CA LEU A 402 -2.50 22.28 -4.28
C LEU A 402 -1.80 23.50 -3.68
N CYS A 403 -0.63 23.33 -3.04
CA CYS A 403 0.12 24.41 -2.40
C CYS A 403 1.61 24.45 -2.82
N GLU A 404 2.21 23.31 -3.13
CA GLU A 404 3.62 23.17 -3.52
C GLU A 404 4.60 23.79 -2.53
N LEU A 405 4.34 23.65 -1.23
CA LEU A 405 5.19 24.17 -0.17
C LEU A 405 6.06 23.06 0.41
N ASP A 406 7.34 23.08 0.09
CA ASP A 406 8.29 22.10 0.57
C ASP A 406 8.60 22.26 2.07
N ALA A 407 9.35 21.31 2.63
CA ALA A 407 9.71 21.33 4.04
C ALA A 407 10.55 22.55 4.46
N VAL A 408 11.29 23.15 3.53
CA VAL A 408 12.08 24.38 3.79
C VAL A 408 11.15 25.56 3.88
N GLY A 409 10.21 25.69 2.94
CA GLY A 409 9.19 26.73 2.94
C GLY A 409 8.29 26.65 4.18
N GLN A 410 7.86 25.44 4.57
CA GLN A 410 7.08 25.24 5.80
C GLN A 410 7.83 25.72 7.05
N ARG A 411 9.12 25.38 7.19
CA ARG A 411 9.95 25.86 8.30
C ARG A 411 10.18 27.37 8.27
N THR A 412 10.34 27.95 7.08
CA THR A 412 10.50 29.40 6.92
C THR A 412 9.24 30.12 7.35
N LEU A 413 8.07 29.63 6.93
CA LEU A 413 6.79 30.19 7.31
C LEU A 413 6.56 30.09 8.84
N ILE A 414 6.81 28.92 9.44
CA ILE A 414 6.68 28.75 10.89
C ILE A 414 7.57 29.76 11.64
N ARG A 415 8.83 29.94 11.21
CA ARG A 415 9.74 30.93 11.83
C ARG A 415 9.24 32.35 11.70
N SER A 416 8.69 32.70 10.55
CA SER A 416 8.09 34.02 10.31
C SER A 416 6.88 34.26 11.20
N LEU A 417 5.99 33.26 11.35
CA LEU A 417 4.83 33.32 12.24
C LEU A 417 5.23 33.48 13.72
N LEU A 418 6.22 32.72 14.16
CA LEU A 418 6.72 32.86 15.54
C LEU A 418 7.40 34.20 15.79
N ALA A 419 8.05 34.80 14.81
CA ALA A 419 8.70 36.12 14.92
C ALA A 419 7.69 37.25 15.05
N THR A 420 6.48 37.12 14.51
CA THR A 420 5.39 38.12 14.63
C THR A 420 4.59 37.98 15.92
N GLY A 421 4.90 36.99 16.78
CA GLY A 421 4.14 36.72 18.00
C GLY A 421 2.75 36.12 17.77
N THR A 422 2.47 35.70 16.56
CA THR A 422 1.14 35.20 16.15
C THR A 422 0.91 33.74 16.57
N GLY A 423 1.85 33.07 17.22
CA GLY A 423 1.72 31.66 17.56
C GLY A 423 2.35 31.26 18.87
N ASP A 424 1.77 30.25 19.51
CA ASP A 424 2.39 29.56 20.64
C ASP A 424 3.58 28.72 20.11
N PRO A 425 4.81 28.92 20.64
CA PRO A 425 5.98 28.15 20.22
C PRO A 425 5.82 26.63 20.32
N ASP A 426 4.96 26.15 21.21
CA ASP A 426 4.69 24.73 21.42
C ASP A 426 3.52 24.20 20.55
N SER A 427 2.86 25.06 19.79
CA SER A 427 1.75 24.67 18.93
C SER A 427 2.25 23.93 17.68
N ARG A 428 2.21 22.59 17.72
CA ARG A 428 2.46 21.72 16.56
C ARG A 428 1.42 21.89 15.45
N ASP A 429 0.37 22.66 15.73
CA ASP A 429 -0.81 22.85 14.85
C ASP A 429 -0.88 24.24 14.21
N LEU A 430 0.23 24.97 14.23
CA LEU A 430 0.24 26.37 13.76
C LEU A 430 -0.13 26.48 12.26
N LEU A 431 0.37 25.58 11.43
CA LEU A 431 0.05 25.58 10.00
C LEU A 431 -1.41 25.18 9.71
N GLY A 432 -1.98 24.26 10.52
CA GLY A 432 -3.41 23.91 10.45
C GLY A 432 -4.29 25.11 10.78
N LYS A 433 -3.93 25.88 11.81
CA LYS A 433 -4.62 27.15 12.17
C LYS A 433 -4.53 28.20 11.05
N CYS A 434 -3.41 28.24 10.31
CA CYS A 434 -3.28 29.14 9.17
C CYS A 434 -4.15 28.73 7.98
N LEU A 435 -4.42 27.44 7.80
CA LEU A 435 -5.34 26.97 6.76
C LEU A 435 -6.80 27.27 7.12
N SER A 436 -7.18 27.08 8.39
CA SER A 436 -8.55 27.38 8.84
C SER A 436 -8.82 28.89 9.02
N ARG A 437 -7.76 29.67 9.29
CA ARG A 437 -7.82 31.13 9.48
C ARG A 437 -6.77 31.83 8.60
N PRO A 438 -7.02 31.96 7.29
CA PRO A 438 -6.05 32.54 6.35
C PRO A 438 -5.68 34.00 6.64
N GLU A 439 -6.51 34.71 7.40
CA GLU A 439 -6.26 36.07 7.89
C GLU A 439 -5.01 36.19 8.75
N LEU A 440 -4.58 35.12 9.43
CA LEU A 440 -3.34 35.11 10.20
C LEU A 440 -2.09 35.33 9.34
N LEU A 441 -2.22 35.13 8.03
CA LEU A 441 -1.12 35.28 7.07
C LEU A 441 -1.15 36.63 6.34
N GLU A 442 -2.14 37.49 6.54
CA GLU A 442 -2.26 38.76 5.81
C GLU A 442 -1.12 39.73 6.06
N ALA A 443 -0.58 39.73 7.28
CA ALA A 443 0.53 40.60 7.66
C ALA A 443 1.90 40.03 7.31
N LEU A 444 1.98 38.80 6.78
CA LEU A 444 3.25 38.15 6.48
C LEU A 444 3.59 38.29 5.00
N PRO A 445 4.68 38.99 4.65
CA PRO A 445 5.16 39.03 3.28
C PRO A 445 5.87 37.73 2.92
N GLY A 446 5.75 37.32 1.68
CA GLY A 446 6.50 36.20 1.10
C GLY A 446 5.64 35.17 0.37
N PRO A 447 6.22 34.49 -0.60
CA PRO A 447 5.50 33.54 -1.44
C PRO A 447 4.97 32.31 -0.68
N GLU A 448 5.60 31.94 0.43
CA GLU A 448 5.15 30.83 1.28
C GLU A 448 3.82 31.16 1.98
N ALA A 449 3.74 32.35 2.57
CA ALA A 449 2.53 32.82 3.24
C ALA A 449 1.36 32.98 2.22
N GLU A 450 1.65 33.52 1.06
CA GLU A 450 0.66 33.71 0.00
C GLU A 450 0.08 32.40 -0.51
N ARG A 451 0.92 31.37 -0.72
CA ARG A 451 0.46 30.04 -1.15
C ARG A 451 -0.42 29.36 -0.09
N VAL A 452 -0.03 29.39 1.17
CA VAL A 452 -0.82 28.80 2.26
C VAL A 452 -2.14 29.55 2.44
N ARG A 453 -2.11 30.89 2.35
CA ARG A 453 -3.32 31.72 2.39
C ARG A 453 -4.27 31.40 1.23
N ALA A 454 -3.76 31.27 0.02
CA ALA A 454 -4.55 30.90 -1.16
C ALA A 454 -5.21 29.51 -1.00
N LEU A 455 -4.48 28.53 -0.49
CA LEU A 455 -5.01 27.20 -0.19
C LEU A 455 -6.08 27.26 0.91
N GLY A 456 -5.87 28.00 2.02
CA GLY A 456 -6.86 28.16 3.08
C GLY A 456 -8.16 28.79 2.57
N LEU A 457 -8.07 29.85 1.75
CA LEU A 457 -9.25 30.46 1.10
C LEU A 457 -9.94 29.50 0.13
N LEU A 458 -9.20 28.65 -0.58
CA LEU A 458 -9.76 27.65 -1.47
C LEU A 458 -10.54 26.58 -0.68
N LEU A 459 -9.93 26.04 0.38
CA LEU A 459 -10.58 25.06 1.26
C LEU A 459 -11.81 25.66 1.95
N GLY A 460 -11.76 26.93 2.37
CA GLY A 460 -12.91 27.65 2.93
C GLY A 460 -14.07 27.77 1.95
N ARG A 461 -13.79 28.05 0.66
CA ARG A 461 -14.83 28.07 -0.38
C ARG A 461 -15.44 26.68 -0.60
N ALA A 462 -14.63 25.64 -0.61
CA ALA A 462 -15.08 24.26 -0.75
C ALA A 462 -15.92 23.83 0.48
N ALA A 463 -15.48 24.15 1.70
CA ALA A 463 -16.23 23.93 2.94
C ALA A 463 -17.60 24.61 2.93
N GLY A 464 -17.65 25.87 2.49
CA GLY A 464 -18.90 26.61 2.36
C GLY A 464 -19.89 26.00 1.35
N LYS A 465 -19.40 25.35 0.30
CA LYS A 465 -20.22 24.56 -0.63
C LYS A 465 -20.74 23.28 0.01
N LEU A 466 -19.89 22.54 0.72
CA LEU A 466 -20.28 21.33 1.45
C LEU A 466 -21.39 21.62 2.47
N THR A 467 -21.25 22.69 3.24
CA THR A 467 -22.24 23.10 4.25
C THR A 467 -23.59 23.45 3.61
N ARG A 468 -23.62 23.95 2.37
CA ARG A 468 -24.84 24.24 1.62
C ARG A 468 -25.39 23.02 0.89
N GLY A 469 -24.81 21.84 1.05
CA GLY A 469 -25.26 20.61 0.39
C GLY A 469 -24.98 20.58 -1.12
N ALA A 470 -23.94 21.27 -1.59
CA ALA A 470 -23.57 21.23 -3.00
C ALA A 470 -23.13 19.83 -3.44
N PRO A 471 -23.38 19.44 -4.69
CA PRO A 471 -22.94 18.18 -5.25
C PRO A 471 -21.44 17.96 -5.11
N VAL A 472 -21.03 16.71 -4.83
CA VAL A 472 -19.61 16.32 -4.68
C VAL A 472 -18.77 16.75 -5.90
N ALA A 473 -19.30 16.57 -7.11
CA ALA A 473 -18.64 16.97 -8.35
C ALA A 473 -18.35 18.48 -8.39
N GLU A 474 -19.25 19.31 -7.86
CA GLU A 474 -19.06 20.76 -7.81
C GLU A 474 -17.99 21.19 -6.79
N VAL A 475 -17.91 20.48 -5.68
CA VAL A 475 -16.86 20.71 -4.67
C VAL A 475 -15.51 20.30 -5.22
N LEU A 476 -15.41 19.10 -5.83
CA LEU A 476 -14.21 18.64 -6.51
C LEU A 476 -13.75 19.63 -7.60
N TRP A 477 -14.68 20.14 -8.40
CA TRP A 477 -14.37 21.14 -9.41
C TRP A 477 -13.82 22.43 -8.82
N THR A 478 -14.36 22.86 -7.67
CA THR A 478 -13.87 24.03 -6.97
C THR A 478 -12.41 23.87 -6.54
N ILE A 479 -12.06 22.69 -6.01
CA ILE A 479 -10.68 22.36 -5.58
C ILE A 479 -9.77 22.24 -6.80
N TRP A 480 -10.21 21.51 -7.83
CA TRP A 480 -9.46 21.29 -9.06
C TRP A 480 -9.13 22.60 -9.78
N ASN A 481 -10.12 23.40 -10.06
CA ASN A 481 -9.99 24.64 -10.84
C ASN A 481 -9.50 25.83 -9.99
N GLY A 482 -9.33 25.66 -8.69
CA GLY A 482 -8.93 26.75 -7.78
C GLY A 482 -7.42 26.97 -7.66
N THR A 483 -6.62 26.19 -8.39
CA THR A 483 -5.14 26.26 -8.39
C THR A 483 -4.62 26.27 -9.83
N GLY A 484 -3.33 26.56 -10.02
CA GLY A 484 -2.66 26.44 -11.34
C GLY A 484 -2.23 24.99 -11.69
N TRP A 485 -2.66 24.00 -10.92
CA TRP A 485 -2.28 22.61 -11.14
C TRP A 485 -2.86 21.99 -12.42
N PRO A 486 -4.13 22.24 -12.80
CA PRO A 486 -4.68 21.75 -14.07
C PRO A 486 -3.88 22.19 -15.30
N GLU A 487 -3.49 23.47 -15.34
CA GLU A 487 -2.69 24.04 -16.42
C GLU A 487 -1.32 23.40 -16.51
N LYS A 488 -0.65 23.22 -15.37
CA LYS A 488 0.66 22.52 -15.28
C LYS A 488 0.57 21.08 -15.78
N LEU A 489 -0.47 20.33 -15.38
CA LEU A 489 -0.69 18.97 -15.87
C LEU A 489 -0.96 18.95 -17.38
N ARG A 490 -1.77 19.87 -17.88
CA ARG A 490 -2.06 19.99 -19.32
C ARG A 490 -0.79 20.28 -20.11
N GLU A 491 0.01 21.24 -19.68
CA GLU A 491 1.29 21.56 -20.33
C GLU A 491 2.25 20.37 -20.31
N ALA A 492 2.38 19.69 -19.18
CA ALA A 492 3.21 18.51 -19.06
C ALA A 492 2.71 17.35 -19.96
N ALA A 493 1.40 17.16 -20.06
CA ALA A 493 0.80 16.15 -20.93
C ALA A 493 1.06 16.46 -22.41
N LEU A 494 0.90 17.72 -22.83
CA LEU A 494 1.21 18.17 -24.19
C LEU A 494 2.70 18.05 -24.51
N ALA A 495 3.57 18.21 -23.51
CA ALA A 495 5.00 17.96 -23.64
C ALA A 495 5.38 16.47 -23.66
N GLY A 496 4.38 15.58 -23.62
CA GLY A 496 4.58 14.12 -23.70
C GLY A 496 4.82 13.42 -22.36
N SER A 497 4.55 14.08 -21.23
CA SER A 497 4.64 13.46 -19.90
C SER A 497 3.54 12.41 -19.72
N ARG A 498 3.95 11.15 -19.57
CA ARG A 498 3.03 10.03 -19.34
C ARG A 498 2.33 10.13 -17.99
N GLY A 499 3.05 10.54 -16.95
CA GLY A 499 2.46 10.71 -15.62
C GLY A 499 1.36 11.76 -15.64
N ALA A 500 1.55 12.87 -16.35
CA ALA A 500 0.53 13.92 -16.47
C ALA A 500 -0.71 13.43 -17.25
N ASN A 501 -0.54 12.62 -18.30
CA ASN A 501 -1.68 12.01 -19.00
C ASN A 501 -2.45 11.05 -18.08
N GLN A 502 -1.76 10.19 -17.33
CA GLN A 502 -2.40 9.27 -16.38
C GLN A 502 -3.14 10.02 -15.27
N ASP A 503 -2.54 11.09 -14.73
CA ASP A 503 -3.17 11.94 -13.72
C ASP A 503 -4.45 12.60 -14.28
N LEU A 504 -4.43 13.09 -15.52
CA LEU A 504 -5.62 13.68 -16.17
C LEU A 504 -6.71 12.64 -16.42
N ASP A 505 -6.37 11.45 -16.92
CA ASP A 505 -7.31 10.34 -17.10
C ASP A 505 -7.97 9.94 -15.79
N ALA A 506 -7.19 9.86 -14.70
CA ALA A 506 -7.70 9.55 -13.36
C ALA A 506 -8.64 10.64 -12.80
N VAL A 507 -8.32 11.90 -13.06
CA VAL A 507 -9.18 13.03 -12.68
C VAL A 507 -10.52 12.98 -13.43
N VAL A 508 -10.51 12.74 -14.74
CA VAL A 508 -11.74 12.61 -15.55
C VAL A 508 -12.63 11.51 -14.98
N GLU A 509 -12.06 10.34 -14.66
CA GLU A 509 -12.83 9.25 -14.09
C GLU A 509 -13.39 9.54 -12.70
N LEU A 510 -12.61 10.25 -11.84
CA LEU A 510 -13.14 10.70 -10.55
C LEU A 510 -14.39 11.58 -10.71
N PHE A 511 -14.37 12.49 -11.69
CA PHE A 511 -15.54 13.33 -11.99
C PHE A 511 -16.71 12.52 -12.56
N GLU A 512 -16.46 11.56 -13.43
CA GLU A 512 -17.50 10.67 -13.94
C GLU A 512 -18.12 9.82 -12.82
N LEU A 513 -17.30 9.34 -11.88
CA LEU A 513 -17.79 8.61 -10.72
C LEU A 513 -18.62 9.48 -9.79
N ALA A 514 -18.20 10.74 -9.56
CA ALA A 514 -18.95 11.70 -8.76
C ALA A 514 -20.32 12.04 -9.38
N GLY A 515 -20.36 12.21 -10.71
CA GLY A 515 -21.60 12.46 -11.45
C GLY A 515 -22.59 11.29 -11.38
N ARG A 516 -22.11 10.08 -11.65
CA ARG A 516 -22.94 8.85 -11.59
C ARG A 516 -23.52 8.56 -10.20
N ARG A 517 -22.76 8.78 -9.14
CA ARG A 517 -23.25 8.58 -7.76
C ARG A 517 -24.30 9.60 -7.35
N GLN A 518 -24.23 10.80 -7.89
CA GLN A 518 -25.25 11.83 -7.66
C GLN A 518 -26.60 11.43 -8.26
N GLU A 519 -26.60 10.77 -9.44
CA GLU A 519 -27.81 10.30 -10.12
C GLU A 519 -28.49 9.11 -9.39
N LEU A 520 -27.70 8.26 -8.71
CA LEU A 520 -28.15 6.97 -8.20
C LEU A 520 -28.59 6.98 -6.72
N ALA A 521 -28.09 7.89 -5.88
CA ALA A 521 -28.16 7.67 -4.44
C ALA A 521 -28.52 8.88 -3.58
N GLY A 522 -28.99 9.96 -4.13
CA GLY A 522 -29.24 11.16 -3.33
C GLY A 522 -27.97 11.68 -2.60
N HIS A 523 -28.13 12.66 -1.75
CA HIS A 523 -27.00 13.38 -1.12
C HIS A 523 -26.27 12.57 -0.05
N HIS A 524 -25.35 11.71 -0.45
CA HIS A 524 -24.36 11.15 0.50
C HIS A 524 -23.23 12.17 0.69
N GLY A 525 -22.88 12.46 1.96
CA GLY A 525 -21.88 13.46 2.31
C GLY A 525 -20.49 13.19 1.70
N ALA A 526 -19.67 14.23 1.60
CA ALA A 526 -18.30 14.18 1.05
C ALA A 526 -17.44 13.08 1.67
N ASP A 527 -17.56 12.83 2.97
CA ASP A 527 -16.82 11.80 3.68
C ASP A 527 -17.20 10.38 3.22
N ALA A 528 -18.49 10.14 2.96
CA ALA A 528 -18.95 8.87 2.41
C ALA A 528 -18.41 8.64 0.99
N PHE A 529 -18.37 9.68 0.16
CA PHE A 529 -17.78 9.61 -1.18
C PHE A 529 -16.28 9.35 -1.12
N CYS A 530 -15.51 10.16 -0.37
CA CYS A 530 -14.08 9.98 -0.20
C CYS A 530 -13.74 8.58 0.30
N SER A 531 -14.45 8.14 1.34
CA SER A 531 -14.28 6.81 1.92
C SER A 531 -14.62 5.70 0.93
N ALA A 532 -15.59 5.90 0.06
CA ALA A 532 -15.96 4.91 -0.94
C ALA A 532 -14.91 4.82 -2.05
N VAL A 533 -14.38 5.95 -2.55
CA VAL A 533 -13.32 5.96 -3.56
C VAL A 533 -12.02 5.36 -3.01
N MET A 534 -11.64 5.72 -1.78
CA MET A 534 -10.44 5.19 -1.13
C MET A 534 -10.52 3.68 -0.83
N ARG A 535 -11.73 3.16 -0.62
CA ARG A 535 -11.99 1.74 -0.32
C ARG A 535 -12.33 0.90 -1.54
N GLU A 536 -12.36 1.48 -2.73
CA GLU A 536 -12.62 0.76 -3.96
C GLU A 536 -11.47 -0.21 -4.23
N GLU A 537 -11.63 -1.46 -3.77
CA GLU A 537 -10.57 -2.47 -3.77
C GLU A 537 -10.45 -3.24 -5.10
N ILE A 538 -11.48 -3.19 -5.95
CA ILE A 538 -11.50 -3.88 -7.24
C ILE A 538 -11.75 -2.84 -8.31
N PRO A 539 -10.81 -2.66 -9.26
CA PRO A 539 -11.05 -1.81 -10.41
C PRO A 539 -12.27 -2.35 -11.17
N ALA A 540 -13.31 -1.54 -11.30
CA ALA A 540 -14.40 -1.88 -12.21
C ALA A 540 -13.83 -1.98 -13.62
N ASP A 541 -14.44 -2.85 -14.44
CA ASP A 541 -14.11 -3.01 -15.87
C ASP A 541 -14.32 -1.66 -16.58
N THR A 542 -13.29 -0.83 -16.58
CA THR A 542 -13.33 0.56 -17.04
C THR A 542 -12.76 0.65 -18.45
N GLY A 543 -13.19 1.63 -19.23
CA GLY A 543 -12.67 1.88 -20.58
C GLY A 543 -11.18 2.29 -20.64
N ARG A 544 -10.47 2.31 -19.51
CA ARG A 544 -9.03 2.63 -19.40
C ARG A 544 -8.09 1.60 -20.02
N GLU A 545 -8.58 0.40 -20.33
CA GLU A 545 -7.81 -0.61 -21.09
C GLU A 545 -7.24 -0.07 -22.41
N LEU A 546 -7.76 1.05 -22.90
CA LEU A 546 -7.45 1.61 -24.22
C LEU A 546 -6.21 2.52 -24.26
N SER A 547 -5.65 2.94 -23.14
CA SER A 547 -4.56 3.95 -23.11
C SER A 547 -3.13 3.40 -23.23
N ILE A 548 -2.96 2.12 -23.53
CA ILE A 548 -1.65 1.48 -23.63
C ILE A 548 -0.97 1.87 -24.96
N GLN A 549 0.06 2.72 -24.85
CA GLN A 549 0.80 3.21 -26.03
C GLN A 549 1.92 2.30 -26.52
N GLY A 550 2.23 1.19 -25.81
CA GLY A 550 3.22 0.18 -26.23
C GLY A 550 4.68 0.67 -26.20
N ARG A 551 5.02 1.63 -25.35
CA ARG A 551 6.37 2.24 -25.31
C ARG A 551 7.17 1.98 -24.03
N GLY A 552 6.59 1.31 -23.03
CA GLY A 552 7.20 1.01 -21.74
C GLY A 552 7.26 -0.46 -21.42
N VAL A 553 7.95 -0.80 -20.31
CA VAL A 553 7.92 -2.14 -19.72
C VAL A 553 6.52 -2.42 -19.18
N ARG A 554 5.95 -3.55 -19.54
CA ARG A 554 4.61 -3.93 -19.11
C ARG A 554 4.64 -4.48 -17.69
N LEU A 555 3.91 -3.83 -16.78
CA LEU A 555 3.67 -4.34 -15.43
C LEU A 555 2.28 -4.95 -15.38
N LEU A 556 2.18 -6.22 -15.01
CA LEU A 556 0.96 -7.01 -15.13
C LEU A 556 0.81 -7.97 -13.95
N THR A 557 -0.44 -8.31 -13.64
CA THR A 557 -0.72 -9.53 -12.87
C THR A 557 -0.76 -10.75 -13.79
N ALA A 558 -0.64 -11.95 -13.22
CA ALA A 558 -0.74 -13.20 -13.98
C ALA A 558 -2.05 -13.28 -14.80
N HIS A 559 -3.17 -12.83 -14.24
CA HIS A 559 -4.46 -12.81 -14.91
C HIS A 559 -4.47 -11.92 -16.16
N ARG A 560 -3.84 -10.75 -16.08
CA ARG A 560 -3.77 -9.79 -17.20
C ARG A 560 -2.74 -10.19 -18.26
N SER A 561 -1.76 -11.00 -17.89
CA SER A 561 -0.74 -11.45 -18.83
C SER A 561 -1.22 -12.47 -19.86
N ARG A 562 -2.45 -12.98 -19.74
CA ARG A 562 -3.00 -14.09 -20.57
C ARG A 562 -2.89 -13.86 -22.06
N SER A 563 -3.26 -12.68 -22.55
CA SER A 563 -3.27 -12.35 -23.99
C SER A 563 -1.89 -11.95 -24.52
N GLY A 564 -0.91 -11.67 -23.65
CA GLY A 564 0.40 -11.18 -24.05
C GLY A 564 1.50 -12.26 -24.16
N SER A 565 2.61 -11.87 -24.81
CA SER A 565 3.88 -12.56 -24.73
C SER A 565 5.01 -11.56 -24.95
N TRP A 566 6.11 -11.75 -24.23
CA TRP A 566 7.23 -10.82 -24.25
C TRP A 566 8.54 -11.57 -24.44
N ARG A 567 9.49 -10.89 -25.03
CA ARG A 567 10.82 -11.46 -25.26
C ARG A 567 11.47 -11.88 -23.95
N ARG A 568 11.37 -11.03 -22.92
CA ARG A 568 11.84 -11.32 -21.56
C ARG A 568 10.73 -11.05 -20.56
N VAL A 569 10.56 -11.96 -19.63
CA VAL A 569 9.59 -11.85 -18.54
C VAL A 569 10.31 -11.98 -17.21
N HIS A 570 10.05 -11.03 -16.32
CA HIS A 570 10.46 -11.07 -14.92
C HIS A 570 9.23 -11.38 -14.06
N VAL A 571 9.27 -12.48 -13.31
CA VAL A 571 8.24 -12.85 -12.34
C VAL A 571 8.79 -12.58 -10.95
N ILE A 572 8.21 -11.61 -10.24
CA ILE A 572 8.79 -11.05 -9.02
C ILE A 572 7.99 -11.39 -7.76
N GLY A 573 8.66 -11.32 -6.59
CA GLY A 573 8.01 -11.51 -5.29
C GLY A 573 7.50 -12.93 -5.10
N VAL A 574 8.20 -13.94 -5.64
CA VAL A 574 7.79 -15.35 -5.61
C VAL A 574 8.24 -16.00 -4.30
N SER A 575 7.56 -15.66 -3.21
CA SER A 575 7.84 -16.19 -1.86
C SER A 575 6.60 -16.84 -1.24
N GLU A 576 6.81 -17.77 -0.32
CA GLU A 576 5.72 -18.40 0.44
C GLU A 576 4.88 -17.33 1.15
N GLY A 577 3.56 -17.48 1.14
CA GLY A 577 2.62 -16.50 1.67
C GLY A 577 2.27 -15.34 0.71
N THR A 578 3.12 -15.05 -0.28
CA THR A 578 2.85 -14.08 -1.36
C THR A 578 2.42 -14.79 -2.64
N TRP A 579 3.19 -15.77 -3.10
CA TRP A 579 2.88 -16.63 -4.23
C TRP A 579 3.47 -18.03 -4.03
N PRO A 580 2.70 -19.02 -3.55
CA PRO A 580 1.24 -19.03 -3.35
C PRO A 580 0.77 -18.19 -2.16
N GLN A 581 -0.36 -17.54 -2.34
CA GLN A 581 -1.07 -16.90 -1.24
C GLN A 581 -1.91 -17.97 -0.52
N THR A 582 -1.33 -18.54 0.55
CA THR A 582 -1.95 -19.62 1.33
C THR A 582 -2.53 -19.13 2.67
N GLY A 583 -2.53 -17.82 2.92
CA GLY A 583 -3.14 -17.26 4.12
C GLY A 583 -4.62 -17.63 4.18
N TRP A 584 -5.07 -18.16 5.32
CA TRP A 584 -6.47 -18.35 5.60
C TRP A 584 -7.17 -17.01 5.37
N ARG A 585 -8.00 -16.96 4.34
CA ARG A 585 -9.01 -15.93 4.30
C ARG A 585 -10.01 -16.38 5.36
N ASP A 586 -10.05 -15.74 6.51
CA ASP A 586 -11.14 -15.85 7.48
C ASP A 586 -12.41 -15.25 6.85
N LEU A 587 -12.88 -15.89 5.78
CA LEU A 587 -14.12 -15.54 5.12
C LEU A 587 -15.25 -16.21 5.89
N LEU A 588 -16.20 -15.42 6.35
CA LEU A 588 -17.43 -15.93 6.92
C LEU A 588 -18.27 -16.66 5.86
N LEU A 589 -18.19 -16.19 4.62
CA LEU A 589 -18.80 -16.78 3.44
C LEU A 589 -17.69 -17.07 2.42
N ASP A 590 -17.22 -18.31 2.36
CA ASP A 590 -16.24 -18.74 1.36
C ASP A 590 -16.96 -19.30 0.12
N PRO A 591 -16.92 -18.59 -1.03
CA PRO A 591 -17.56 -19.05 -2.25
C PRO A 591 -16.97 -20.35 -2.79
N ASP A 592 -15.72 -20.67 -2.50
CA ASP A 592 -15.03 -21.87 -2.97
C ASP A 592 -15.56 -23.15 -2.29
N ARG A 593 -16.31 -23.01 -1.19
CA ARG A 593 -17.04 -24.14 -0.57
C ARG A 593 -18.20 -24.64 -1.41
N LEU A 594 -18.77 -23.81 -2.30
CA LEU A 594 -19.86 -24.25 -3.18
C LEU A 594 -19.34 -25.11 -4.35
N ALA A 595 -19.74 -26.36 -4.37
CA ALA A 595 -19.59 -27.29 -5.48
C ALA A 595 -20.96 -27.63 -6.10
N PRO A 596 -21.03 -28.23 -7.29
CA PRO A 596 -22.32 -28.52 -7.98
C PRO A 596 -23.27 -29.44 -7.19
N ASP A 597 -22.72 -30.31 -6.33
CA ASP A 597 -23.45 -31.40 -5.67
C ASP A 597 -23.22 -31.49 -4.15
N HIS A 598 -22.33 -30.71 -3.58
CA HIS A 598 -22.02 -30.69 -2.14
C HIS A 598 -21.37 -29.35 -1.73
N LEU A 599 -21.21 -29.17 -0.41
CA LEU A 599 -20.34 -28.13 0.15
C LEU A 599 -18.96 -28.74 0.43
N ASP A 600 -17.95 -28.19 -0.19
CA ASP A 600 -16.56 -28.56 0.08
C ASP A 600 -16.06 -28.01 1.41
N ALA A 601 -15.19 -28.76 2.07
CA ALA A 601 -14.34 -28.18 3.10
C ALA A 601 -13.31 -27.25 2.46
N ALA A 602 -13.01 -26.12 3.10
CA ALA A 602 -11.96 -25.22 2.63
C ALA A 602 -10.64 -25.98 2.45
N SER A 603 -10.14 -26.05 1.21
CA SER A 603 -8.97 -26.88 0.87
C SER A 603 -7.77 -26.01 0.48
N THR A 604 -6.72 -26.03 1.31
CA THR A 604 -5.42 -25.43 1.00
C THR A 604 -4.80 -26.02 -0.28
N ALA A 605 -5.05 -27.32 -0.56
CA ALA A 605 -4.52 -27.99 -1.75
C ALA A 605 -5.14 -27.39 -3.03
N GLY A 606 -6.43 -27.11 -3.03
CA GLY A 606 -7.13 -26.46 -4.15
C GLY A 606 -6.61 -25.05 -4.42
N GLN A 607 -6.36 -24.29 -3.35
CA GLN A 607 -5.75 -22.95 -3.44
C GLN A 607 -4.35 -23.02 -4.04
N ILE A 608 -3.48 -23.91 -3.55
CA ILE A 608 -2.13 -24.09 -4.09
C ILE A 608 -2.18 -24.49 -5.57
N ALA A 609 -3.11 -25.37 -5.97
CA ALA A 609 -3.28 -25.78 -7.36
C ALA A 609 -3.70 -24.59 -8.25
N SER A 610 -4.59 -23.72 -7.76
CA SER A 610 -4.99 -22.48 -8.46
C SER A 610 -3.82 -21.51 -8.60
N GLU A 611 -3.07 -21.28 -7.50
CA GLU A 611 -1.89 -20.44 -7.50
C GLU A 611 -0.78 -20.96 -8.43
N ARG A 612 -0.60 -22.30 -8.49
CA ARG A 612 0.35 -22.92 -9.42
C ARG A 612 -0.05 -22.70 -10.88
N ARG A 613 -1.34 -22.79 -11.23
CA ARG A 613 -1.82 -22.43 -12.56
C ARG A 613 -1.55 -20.97 -12.91
N SER A 614 -1.78 -20.07 -11.95
CA SER A 614 -1.46 -18.65 -12.10
C SER A 614 0.03 -18.43 -12.37
N PHE A 615 0.90 -19.10 -11.62
CA PHE A 615 2.35 -19.05 -11.82
C PHE A 615 2.76 -19.66 -13.18
N TYR A 616 2.18 -20.78 -13.57
CA TYR A 616 2.38 -21.40 -14.88
C TYR A 616 2.03 -20.46 -16.04
N VAL A 617 0.88 -19.79 -15.95
CA VAL A 617 0.48 -18.79 -16.96
C VAL A 617 1.48 -17.65 -17.01
N ALA A 618 1.88 -17.06 -15.88
CA ALA A 618 2.87 -16.00 -15.84
C ALA A 618 4.19 -16.39 -16.50
N CYS A 619 4.75 -17.54 -16.13
CA CYS A 619 5.99 -18.06 -16.71
C CYS A 619 5.87 -18.35 -18.20
N SER A 620 4.71 -18.82 -18.67
CA SER A 620 4.47 -19.17 -20.07
C SER A 620 4.41 -17.97 -21.03
N ARG A 621 4.44 -16.75 -20.49
CA ARG A 621 4.46 -15.52 -21.32
C ARG A 621 5.83 -15.19 -21.87
N ALA A 622 6.90 -15.78 -21.34
CA ALA A 622 8.27 -15.59 -21.82
C ALA A 622 8.52 -16.30 -23.16
N VAL A 623 9.10 -15.57 -24.10
CA VAL A 623 9.54 -16.13 -25.39
C VAL A 623 10.96 -16.68 -25.27
N GLU A 624 11.91 -15.83 -24.90
CA GLU A 624 13.34 -16.14 -24.85
C GLU A 624 13.87 -16.33 -23.43
N GLN A 625 13.60 -15.39 -22.53
CA GLN A 625 14.17 -15.40 -21.21
C GLN A 625 13.09 -15.25 -20.13
N LEU A 626 13.23 -16.06 -19.09
CA LEU A 626 12.36 -16.06 -17.92
C LEU A 626 13.22 -15.88 -16.67
N HIS A 627 13.00 -14.78 -15.97
CA HIS A 627 13.68 -14.47 -14.73
C HIS A 627 12.67 -14.50 -13.59
N ILE A 628 12.88 -15.37 -12.61
CA ILE A 628 12.06 -15.47 -11.40
C ILE A 628 12.87 -14.91 -10.25
N SER A 629 12.23 -14.10 -9.41
CA SER A 629 12.88 -13.57 -8.22
C SER A 629 12.01 -13.67 -6.97
N ALA A 630 12.70 -13.86 -5.86
CA ALA A 630 12.11 -13.85 -4.54
C ALA A 630 13.01 -13.07 -3.57
N PRO A 631 12.45 -12.23 -2.68
CA PRO A 631 13.19 -11.71 -1.55
C PRO A 631 13.44 -12.83 -0.54
N ALA A 632 14.62 -12.84 0.07
CA ALA A 632 14.90 -13.66 1.25
C ALA A 632 14.39 -12.94 2.51
N ALA A 633 14.28 -13.69 3.60
CA ALA A 633 13.89 -13.14 4.89
C ALA A 633 14.78 -11.98 5.33
N SER A 634 14.16 -10.86 5.70
CA SER A 634 14.77 -9.90 6.62
C SER A 634 14.45 -10.31 8.08
N GLU A 635 15.19 -9.78 9.06
CA GLU A 635 14.90 -10.05 10.49
C GLU A 635 13.47 -9.64 10.91
N ALA A 636 12.80 -8.78 10.12
CA ALA A 636 11.45 -8.31 10.39
C ALA A 636 10.35 -9.20 9.78
N GLU A 637 10.62 -9.88 8.65
CA GLU A 637 9.64 -10.75 7.97
C GLU A 637 10.36 -11.96 7.36
N PRO A 638 10.25 -13.15 7.94
CA PRO A 638 10.83 -14.36 7.36
C PRO A 638 10.04 -14.77 6.11
N ALA A 639 10.53 -14.41 4.92
CA ALA A 639 9.96 -14.83 3.66
C ALA A 639 10.81 -15.95 3.06
N GLU A 640 10.31 -17.18 3.01
CA GLU A 640 10.98 -18.28 2.30
C GLU A 640 10.69 -18.17 0.79
N PRO A 641 11.68 -18.50 -0.08
CA PRO A 641 11.41 -18.64 -1.51
C PRO A 641 10.32 -19.66 -1.76
N SER A 642 9.37 -19.33 -2.63
CA SER A 642 8.25 -20.18 -2.95
C SER A 642 8.67 -21.58 -3.38
N ARG A 643 7.87 -22.58 -3.01
CA ARG A 643 7.97 -23.95 -3.55
C ARG A 643 7.94 -23.98 -5.08
N PHE A 644 7.25 -23.04 -5.71
CA PHE A 644 7.16 -22.94 -7.18
C PHE A 644 8.52 -22.65 -7.84
N CYS A 645 9.42 -21.96 -7.15
CA CYS A 645 10.78 -21.73 -7.65
C CYS A 645 11.54 -23.03 -7.89
N ARG A 646 11.30 -24.05 -7.06
CA ARG A 646 11.95 -25.37 -7.17
C ARG A 646 11.31 -26.23 -8.26
N GLU A 647 10.03 -26.00 -8.56
CA GLU A 647 9.28 -26.76 -9.58
C GLU A 647 9.77 -26.51 -11.01
N LEU A 648 10.48 -25.42 -11.24
CA LEU A 648 11.08 -25.07 -12.53
C LEU A 648 12.27 -25.95 -12.93
N GLY A 649 12.85 -26.71 -11.99
CA GLY A 649 14.02 -27.55 -12.22
C GLY A 649 15.29 -26.76 -12.57
N VAL A 650 15.39 -25.52 -12.13
CA VAL A 650 16.53 -24.59 -12.32
C VAL A 650 17.17 -24.31 -10.96
N PRO A 651 18.51 -24.22 -10.86
CA PRO A 651 19.17 -23.87 -9.60
C PRO A 651 18.72 -22.49 -9.07
N LEU A 652 18.52 -22.43 -7.75
CA LEU A 652 18.27 -21.16 -7.07
C LEU A 652 19.62 -20.48 -6.78
N VAL A 653 19.79 -19.27 -7.25
CA VAL A 653 21.01 -18.47 -7.09
C VAL A 653 20.77 -17.37 -6.07
N ARG A 654 21.51 -17.38 -4.97
CA ARG A 654 21.46 -16.29 -3.99
C ARG A 654 22.32 -15.13 -4.46
N VAL A 655 21.75 -13.94 -4.52
CA VAL A 655 22.42 -12.72 -4.97
C VAL A 655 22.39 -11.72 -3.82
N ALA A 656 23.57 -11.53 -3.19
CA ALA A 656 23.71 -10.62 -2.07
C ALA A 656 23.99 -9.17 -2.53
N GLY A 657 23.53 -8.23 -1.74
CA GLY A 657 23.77 -6.81 -1.93
C GLY A 657 23.04 -6.18 -3.11
N LEU A 658 23.49 -4.98 -3.48
CA LEU A 658 22.95 -4.20 -4.60
C LEU A 658 23.69 -4.51 -5.90
N PRO A 659 23.07 -4.29 -7.08
CA PRO A 659 23.72 -4.52 -8.35
C PRO A 659 24.98 -3.65 -8.50
N GLY A 660 26.10 -4.27 -8.86
CA GLY A 660 27.41 -3.59 -9.01
C GLY A 660 27.42 -2.56 -10.14
N GLN A 661 26.73 -2.85 -11.24
CA GLN A 661 26.55 -1.92 -12.36
C GLN A 661 25.08 -1.56 -12.50
N ARG A 662 24.74 -0.28 -12.31
CA ARG A 662 23.35 0.21 -12.39
C ARG A 662 23.01 0.79 -13.75
N GLN A 663 23.98 0.99 -14.62
CA GLN A 663 23.87 1.55 -15.97
C GLN A 663 23.03 2.84 -16.02
N THR A 664 23.31 3.76 -15.10
CA THR A 664 22.69 5.08 -15.01
C THR A 664 23.75 6.16 -15.15
N ALA A 665 23.34 7.36 -15.61
CA ALA A 665 24.24 8.51 -15.64
C ALA A 665 24.82 8.80 -14.23
N ALA A 666 24.02 8.66 -13.18
CA ALA A 666 24.45 8.85 -11.80
C ALA A 666 25.54 7.84 -11.38
N SER A 667 25.39 6.54 -11.73
CA SER A 667 26.43 5.54 -11.43
C SER A 667 27.71 5.76 -12.24
N LEU A 668 27.59 6.18 -13.51
CA LEU A 668 28.74 6.56 -14.34
C LEU A 668 29.47 7.76 -13.74
N ILE A 669 28.75 8.79 -13.33
CA ILE A 669 29.33 9.99 -12.69
C ILE A 669 30.02 9.59 -11.38
N ALA A 670 29.38 8.74 -10.55
CA ALA A 670 29.99 8.27 -9.32
C ALA A 670 31.28 7.49 -9.55
N GLU A 671 31.33 6.61 -10.56
CA GLU A 671 32.51 5.86 -10.93
C GLU A 671 33.61 6.78 -11.47
N LEU A 672 33.27 7.72 -12.36
CA LEU A 672 34.21 8.70 -12.88
C LEU A 672 34.79 9.57 -11.76
N ARG A 673 33.97 9.94 -10.76
CA ARG A 673 34.41 10.67 -9.57
C ARG A 673 35.39 9.85 -8.73
N ARG A 674 35.05 8.57 -8.50
CA ARG A 674 35.93 7.65 -7.78
C ARG A 674 37.29 7.54 -8.46
N VAL A 675 37.31 7.25 -9.76
CA VAL A 675 38.56 7.13 -10.54
C VAL A 675 39.35 8.45 -10.56
N ALA A 676 38.68 9.60 -10.73
CA ALA A 676 39.36 10.90 -10.75
C ALA A 676 39.99 11.26 -9.39
N ALA A 677 39.39 10.83 -8.27
CA ALA A 677 39.84 11.13 -6.91
C ALA A 677 40.85 10.11 -6.35
N ASP A 678 40.88 8.89 -6.85
CA ASP A 678 41.70 7.80 -6.32
C ASP A 678 43.20 7.98 -6.66
N PRO A 679 44.06 8.17 -5.64
CA PRO A 679 45.49 8.30 -5.86
C PRO A 679 46.16 7.02 -6.40
N ALA A 680 45.56 5.87 -6.20
CA ALA A 680 46.05 4.57 -6.68
C ALA A 680 45.85 4.38 -8.19
N GLU A 681 44.92 5.13 -8.78
CA GLU A 681 44.71 5.09 -10.22
C GLU A 681 45.79 5.82 -11.01
N SER A 682 46.07 5.35 -12.22
CA SER A 682 47.09 5.97 -13.09
C SER A 682 46.73 7.44 -13.39
N PRO A 683 47.74 8.34 -13.53
CA PRO A 683 47.48 9.75 -13.88
C PRO A 683 46.68 9.92 -15.18
N ALA A 684 46.90 9.00 -16.17
CA ALA A 684 46.18 9.00 -17.44
C ALA A 684 44.69 8.69 -17.24
N MET A 685 44.36 7.69 -16.40
CA MET A 685 42.99 7.29 -16.09
C MET A 685 42.26 8.38 -15.31
N ARG A 686 42.90 8.95 -14.29
CA ARG A 686 42.37 10.10 -13.52
C ARG A 686 42.05 11.30 -14.40
N ARG A 687 42.98 11.63 -15.35
CA ARG A 687 42.76 12.71 -16.32
C ARG A 687 41.61 12.39 -17.28
N ALA A 688 41.52 11.18 -17.79
CA ALA A 688 40.41 10.75 -18.66
C ALA A 688 39.05 10.83 -17.96
N ALA A 689 38.98 10.38 -16.70
CA ALA A 689 37.78 10.47 -15.89
C ALA A 689 37.38 11.94 -15.64
N ALA A 690 38.33 12.81 -15.29
CA ALA A 690 38.09 14.25 -15.10
C ALA A 690 37.57 14.94 -16.38
N LEU A 691 38.15 14.62 -17.55
CA LEU A 691 37.68 15.15 -18.84
C LEU A 691 36.25 14.69 -19.16
N ARG A 692 35.91 13.44 -18.85
CA ARG A 692 34.52 12.94 -19.01
C ARG A 692 33.54 13.62 -18.07
N LEU A 693 33.93 13.87 -16.82
CA LEU A 693 33.11 14.62 -15.86
C LEU A 693 32.90 16.07 -16.33
N ALA A 694 33.92 16.72 -16.83
CA ALA A 694 33.83 18.09 -17.39
C ALA A 694 32.83 18.11 -18.57
N HIS A 695 32.94 17.15 -19.48
CA HIS A 695 32.03 17.06 -20.62
C HIS A 695 30.56 16.83 -20.15
N LEU A 696 30.32 15.94 -19.17
CA LEU A 696 29.00 15.74 -18.62
C LEU A 696 28.46 16.98 -17.88
N ALA A 697 29.33 17.75 -17.24
CA ALA A 697 28.96 18.98 -16.53
C ALA A 697 28.48 20.10 -17.49
N ASP A 698 28.96 20.08 -18.76
CA ASP A 698 28.60 21.06 -19.79
C ASP A 698 27.29 20.72 -20.53
N ILE A 699 26.77 19.50 -20.37
CA ILE A 699 25.51 19.11 -20.99
C ILE A 699 24.34 19.82 -20.30
N THR A 700 23.51 20.49 -21.09
CA THR A 700 22.31 21.19 -20.62
C THR A 700 21.02 20.51 -21.11
N ASP A 701 19.94 20.64 -20.36
CA ASP A 701 18.59 20.24 -20.79
C ASP A 701 17.99 21.23 -21.81
N GLN A 702 16.79 20.95 -22.29
CA GLN A 702 16.06 21.82 -23.24
C GLN A 702 15.77 23.22 -22.68
N GLN A 703 15.87 23.41 -21.36
CA GLN A 703 15.66 24.69 -20.68
C GLN A 703 17.01 25.37 -20.31
N CYS A 704 18.11 24.92 -20.93
CA CYS A 704 19.48 25.41 -20.68
C CYS A 704 19.98 25.24 -19.23
N ARG A 705 19.39 24.29 -18.46
CA ARG A 705 19.85 23.95 -17.11
C ARG A 705 20.85 22.79 -17.17
N PRO A 706 21.85 22.73 -16.27
CA PRO A 706 22.77 21.60 -16.23
C PRO A 706 22.02 20.26 -16.06
N ALA A 707 22.15 19.38 -17.05
CA ALA A 707 21.52 18.06 -17.04
C ALA A 707 22.10 17.12 -15.97
N PHE A 708 23.41 17.26 -15.71
CA PHE A 708 24.17 16.42 -14.77
C PHE A 708 24.88 17.27 -13.73
N ARG A 709 24.12 17.80 -12.77
CA ARG A 709 24.63 18.67 -11.70
C ARG A 709 25.67 17.98 -10.83
N GLU A 710 25.57 16.66 -10.67
CA GLU A 710 26.48 15.83 -9.88
C GLU A 710 27.86 15.65 -10.53
N ALA A 711 28.01 15.93 -11.82
CA ALA A 711 29.31 15.93 -12.49
C ALA A 711 30.18 17.12 -12.09
N ARG A 712 29.56 18.20 -11.56
CA ARG A 712 30.25 19.43 -11.19
C ARG A 712 30.85 19.34 -9.79
N PRO A 713 32.17 19.63 -9.61
CA PRO A 713 32.85 19.52 -8.31
C PRO A 713 32.21 20.34 -7.18
N GLU A 714 31.63 21.50 -7.48
CA GLU A 714 30.94 22.34 -6.49
C GLU A 714 29.71 21.69 -5.87
N ASN A 715 29.17 20.63 -6.50
CA ASN A 715 28.01 19.85 -5.97
C ASN A 715 28.46 18.56 -5.27
N TRP A 716 29.78 18.29 -5.17
CA TRP A 716 30.22 17.06 -4.52
C TRP A 716 30.16 17.16 -3.02
N TRP A 717 29.65 16.09 -2.39
CA TRP A 717 29.66 15.95 -0.94
C TRP A 717 31.10 15.86 -0.42
N GLY A 718 31.35 16.47 0.73
CA GLY A 718 32.67 16.44 1.38
C GLY A 718 33.70 17.41 0.82
N VAL A 719 33.47 18.08 -0.33
CA VAL A 719 34.35 19.09 -0.89
C VAL A 719 34.00 20.49 -0.41
N LYS A 720 32.73 20.73 -0.06
CA LYS A 720 32.28 22.01 0.50
C LYS A 720 32.70 22.14 1.95
N GLN A 721 33.27 23.28 2.28
CA GLN A 721 33.47 23.63 3.68
C GLN A 721 32.14 23.77 4.40
N PRO A 722 32.06 23.38 5.67
CA PRO A 722 30.83 23.56 6.45
C PRO A 722 30.35 25.00 6.39
N SER A 723 29.09 25.22 6.13
CA SER A 723 28.50 26.58 6.05
C SER A 723 28.49 27.31 7.39
N CYS A 724 28.70 26.59 8.48
CA CYS A 724 28.85 27.17 9.82
C CYS A 724 29.98 26.45 10.57
N PRO A 725 31.21 26.99 10.53
CA PRO A 725 32.38 26.37 11.16
C PRO A 725 32.38 26.44 12.70
N ALA A 726 31.54 27.27 13.30
CA ALA A 726 31.41 27.37 14.75
C ALA A 726 29.96 27.52 15.18
N TRP A 727 29.53 26.64 16.06
CA TRP A 727 28.28 26.79 16.78
C TRP A 727 28.38 28.00 17.72
N ARG A 728 27.74 29.10 17.34
CA ARG A 728 27.63 30.27 18.20
C ARG A 728 26.18 30.38 18.68
N THR A 729 25.96 30.29 19.96
CA THR A 729 24.67 30.60 20.56
C THR A 729 24.73 32.00 21.18
N SER A 730 23.82 32.88 20.85
CA SER A 730 23.59 34.17 21.50
C SER A 730 22.61 34.06 22.67
N ARG A 731 22.09 32.87 22.94
CA ARG A 731 21.10 32.59 23.99
C ARG A 731 21.71 31.62 24.99
N PRO A 732 21.26 31.61 26.26
CA PRO A 732 21.73 30.64 27.23
C PRO A 732 21.46 29.22 26.71
N LEU A 733 22.40 28.30 26.99
CA LEU A 733 22.23 26.89 26.66
C LEU A 733 21.15 26.30 27.57
N VAL A 734 20.14 25.67 26.97
CA VAL A 734 19.11 24.98 27.75
C VAL A 734 19.51 23.52 27.94
N ILE A 735 19.66 23.10 29.19
CA ILE A 735 20.00 21.71 29.55
C ILE A 735 18.92 21.17 30.50
N THR A 736 18.33 20.04 30.10
CA THR A 736 17.45 19.22 30.94
C THR A 736 18.20 17.98 31.43
N GLY A 737 17.72 17.30 32.48
CA GLY A 737 18.31 16.04 32.91
C GLY A 737 18.39 14.99 31.82
N SER A 738 17.35 14.88 30.96
CA SER A 738 17.34 13.98 29.80
C SER A 738 18.30 14.41 28.68
N THR A 739 18.44 15.72 28.45
CA THR A 739 19.43 16.27 27.51
C THR A 739 20.86 15.96 27.98
N LEU A 740 21.14 16.16 29.26
CA LEU A 740 22.41 15.83 29.84
C LEU A 740 22.77 14.36 29.66
N GLN A 741 21.85 13.47 30.03
CA GLN A 741 22.02 12.02 29.84
C GLN A 741 22.28 11.64 28.38
N ALA A 742 21.48 12.15 27.44
CA ALA A 742 21.60 11.83 26.03
C ALA A 742 22.91 12.32 25.40
N LEU A 743 23.34 13.55 25.74
CA LEU A 743 24.62 14.12 25.30
C LEU A 743 25.81 13.29 25.77
N LEU A 744 25.79 12.86 27.03
CA LEU A 744 26.88 12.05 27.60
C LEU A 744 26.90 10.62 27.09
N THR A 745 25.73 10.06 26.80
CA THR A 745 25.61 8.70 26.23
C THR A 745 26.12 8.66 24.80
N CYS A 746 25.60 9.47 23.90
CA CYS A 746 26.06 9.59 22.53
C CYS A 746 25.72 10.97 21.94
N PRO A 747 26.67 11.90 21.84
CA PRO A 747 26.43 13.23 21.29
C PRO A 747 25.81 13.20 19.89
N ARG A 748 26.26 12.29 19.01
CA ARG A 748 25.74 12.16 17.64
C ARG A 748 24.27 11.74 17.62
N GLN A 749 23.88 10.76 18.43
CA GLN A 749 22.48 10.34 18.54
C GLN A 749 21.60 11.49 19.02
N TRP A 750 22.05 12.21 20.07
CA TRP A 750 21.33 13.39 20.57
C TRP A 750 21.17 14.46 19.48
N PHE A 751 22.24 14.76 18.74
CA PHE A 751 22.19 15.77 17.66
C PHE A 751 21.22 15.38 16.56
N LEU A 752 21.29 14.14 16.06
CA LEU A 752 20.43 13.65 14.99
C LEU A 752 18.96 13.62 15.41
N SER A 753 18.65 13.20 16.64
CA SER A 753 17.27 13.15 17.15
C SER A 753 16.72 14.56 17.41
N ARG A 754 17.48 15.43 18.07
CA ARG A 754 16.97 16.72 18.57
C ARG A 754 17.15 17.88 17.59
N ARG A 755 18.17 17.85 16.75
CA ARG A 755 18.51 18.92 15.81
C ARG A 755 18.31 18.50 14.36
N GLY A 756 18.58 17.25 14.03
CA GLY A 756 18.32 16.67 12.71
C GLY A 756 16.86 16.33 12.45
N GLY A 757 16.04 16.28 13.50
CA GLY A 757 14.61 15.93 13.41
C GLY A 757 14.36 14.50 12.91
N ALA A 758 15.31 13.60 13.14
CA ALA A 758 15.28 12.24 12.67
C ALA A 758 14.85 11.23 13.76
N ASP A 759 13.94 11.64 14.64
CA ASP A 759 13.37 10.73 15.64
C ASP A 759 12.42 9.71 15.01
N ARG A 760 12.45 8.49 15.51
CA ARG A 760 11.43 7.49 15.20
C ARG A 760 10.09 7.92 15.78
N LEU A 761 9.01 7.56 15.11
CA LEU A 761 7.67 7.64 15.69
C LEU A 761 7.67 6.91 17.03
N ARG A 762 7.14 7.56 18.07
CA ARG A 762 7.04 6.96 19.41
C ARG A 762 6.16 5.73 19.35
N GLY A 763 6.68 4.59 19.79
CA GLY A 763 5.91 3.35 19.87
C GLY A 763 4.81 3.43 20.93
N PRO A 764 3.85 2.49 20.92
CA PRO A 764 2.74 2.44 21.90
C PRO A 764 3.17 2.49 23.35
N GLN A 765 4.34 1.94 23.65
CA GLN A 765 4.92 1.89 25.00
C GLN A 765 5.22 3.28 25.60
N ALA A 766 5.56 4.26 24.77
CA ALA A 766 5.76 5.63 25.24
C ALA A 766 4.42 6.28 25.65
N GLY A 767 3.36 6.03 24.87
CA GLY A 767 2.02 6.51 25.21
C GLY A 767 1.45 5.87 26.49
N VAL A 768 1.78 4.61 26.77
CA VAL A 768 1.42 3.93 28.03
C VAL A 768 2.03 4.65 29.23
N GLY A 769 3.32 5.02 29.15
CA GLY A 769 4.00 5.78 30.20
C GLY A 769 3.30 7.12 30.47
N ASP A 770 3.03 7.88 29.41
CA ASP A 770 2.38 9.20 29.52
C ASP A 770 0.99 9.11 30.20
N VAL A 771 0.19 8.07 29.86
CA VAL A 771 -1.14 7.82 30.47
C VAL A 771 -1.01 7.54 31.97
N VAL A 772 -0.08 6.66 32.36
CA VAL A 772 0.12 6.30 33.79
C VAL A 772 0.60 7.50 34.60
N HIS A 773 1.56 8.28 34.06
CA HIS A 773 2.01 9.52 34.73
C HIS A 773 0.85 10.49 34.89
N ARG A 774 -0.01 10.64 33.88
CA ARG A 774 -1.16 11.55 33.97
C ARG A 774 -2.18 11.11 35.03
N LEU A 775 -2.49 9.83 35.08
CA LEU A 775 -3.41 9.30 36.09
C LEU A 775 -2.82 9.36 37.51
N ALA A 776 -1.52 9.05 37.64
CA ALA A 776 -0.83 9.20 38.93
C ALA A 776 -0.78 10.67 39.41
N GLN A 777 -0.60 11.61 38.49
CA GLN A 777 -0.67 13.04 38.77
C GLN A 777 -2.03 13.46 39.32
N GLN A 778 -3.12 13.02 38.65
CA GLN A 778 -4.48 13.33 39.08
C GLN A 778 -4.80 12.75 40.46
N ALA A 779 -4.30 11.54 40.72
CA ALA A 779 -4.51 10.83 41.96
C ALA A 779 -3.60 11.32 43.13
N ALA A 780 -2.53 12.08 42.86
CA ALA A 780 -1.52 12.45 43.84
C ALA A 780 -2.07 13.27 45.02
N TRP A 781 -3.12 14.05 44.82
CA TRP A 781 -3.75 14.88 45.86
C TRP A 781 -4.71 14.10 46.76
N GLY A 782 -4.85 12.80 46.59
CA GLY A 782 -5.70 11.93 47.40
C GLY A 782 -7.20 12.17 47.25
N THR A 783 -7.60 12.81 46.14
CA THR A 783 -9.03 13.13 45.85
C THR A 783 -9.76 12.10 45.00
N MET A 784 -9.04 11.12 44.49
CA MET A 784 -9.55 10.07 43.63
C MET A 784 -9.44 8.68 44.30
N GLU A 785 -10.52 7.94 44.31
CA GLU A 785 -10.53 6.56 44.76
C GLU A 785 -9.89 5.64 43.69
N LEU A 786 -9.32 4.51 44.13
CA LEU A 786 -8.63 3.58 43.24
C LEU A 786 -9.53 3.11 42.06
N GLU A 787 -10.82 2.91 42.31
CA GLU A 787 -11.79 2.49 41.31
C GLU A 787 -11.97 3.52 40.17
N GLU A 788 -11.87 4.80 40.53
CA GLU A 788 -11.93 5.92 39.57
C GLU A 788 -10.68 5.97 38.69
N ILE A 789 -9.51 5.86 39.30
CA ILE A 789 -8.24 5.82 38.57
C ILE A 789 -8.21 4.66 37.56
N LEU A 790 -8.70 3.48 38.01
CA LEU A 790 -8.72 2.29 37.13
C LEU A 790 -9.79 2.38 36.02
N ARG A 791 -10.90 3.08 36.28
CA ARG A 791 -11.94 3.34 35.26
C ARG A 791 -11.40 4.31 34.20
N ASP A 792 -10.73 5.37 34.61
CA ASP A 792 -10.13 6.34 33.69
C ASP A 792 -9.05 5.66 32.79
N LEU A 793 -8.26 4.75 33.38
CA LEU A 793 -7.33 3.93 32.60
C LEU A 793 -8.08 3.11 31.55
N ASP A 794 -9.19 2.45 31.93
CA ASP A 794 -9.99 1.61 31.03
C ASP A 794 -10.61 2.43 29.89
N GLU A 795 -11.00 3.66 30.12
CA GLU A 795 -11.57 4.57 29.11
C GLU A 795 -10.54 5.07 28.10
N VAL A 796 -9.34 5.36 28.55
CA VAL A 796 -8.26 5.90 27.67
C VAL A 796 -7.56 4.78 26.91
N TRP A 797 -7.52 3.57 27.48
CA TRP A 797 -6.74 2.45 26.95
C TRP A 797 -7.02 2.09 25.48
N PRO A 798 -8.26 2.08 24.98
CA PRO A 798 -8.56 1.74 23.58
C PRO A 798 -7.95 2.71 22.55
N ARG A 799 -7.49 3.89 22.99
CA ARG A 799 -6.82 4.88 22.11
C ARG A 799 -5.35 4.54 21.85
N LEU A 800 -4.78 3.61 22.62
CA LEU A 800 -3.43 3.12 22.44
C LEU A 800 -3.43 1.97 21.43
N ARG A 801 -2.63 2.06 20.39
CA ARG A 801 -2.55 1.04 19.34
C ARG A 801 -1.44 0.06 19.63
N PHE A 802 -1.78 -1.19 19.93
CA PHE A 802 -0.84 -2.27 20.14
C PHE A 802 -0.76 -3.17 18.88
N GLU A 803 0.37 -3.81 18.67
CA GLU A 803 0.60 -4.71 17.53
C GLU A 803 -0.23 -6.01 17.65
N ALA A 804 -0.50 -6.45 18.88
CA ALA A 804 -1.30 -7.65 19.15
C ALA A 804 -2.17 -7.51 20.40
N ARG A 805 -3.38 -8.09 20.38
CA ARG A 805 -4.35 -8.05 21.49
C ARG A 805 -3.81 -8.66 22.80
N TRP A 806 -2.98 -9.71 22.72
CA TRP A 806 -2.40 -10.32 23.90
C TRP A 806 -1.37 -9.41 24.58
N MET A 807 -0.63 -8.63 23.80
CA MET A 807 0.29 -7.61 24.31
C MET A 807 -0.48 -6.48 24.99
N GLU A 808 -1.57 -6.03 24.39
CA GLU A 808 -2.48 -5.04 24.93
C GLU A 808 -3.01 -5.46 26.31
N ALA A 809 -3.57 -6.68 26.40
CA ALA A 809 -4.14 -7.20 27.65
C ALA A 809 -3.09 -7.35 28.75
N ALA A 810 -1.90 -7.88 28.41
CA ALA A 810 -0.81 -8.05 29.36
C ALA A 810 -0.28 -6.70 29.89
N GLU A 811 -0.11 -5.74 28.99
CA GLU A 811 0.39 -4.40 29.37
C GLU A 811 -0.67 -3.63 30.19
N LYS A 812 -1.94 -3.76 29.84
CA LYS A 812 -3.04 -3.17 30.62
C LYS A 812 -3.07 -3.66 32.05
N GLU A 813 -2.97 -4.97 32.24
CA GLU A 813 -2.96 -5.57 33.58
C GLU A 813 -1.74 -5.12 34.38
N GLN A 814 -0.58 -4.97 33.77
CA GLN A 814 0.61 -4.43 34.45
C GLN A 814 0.40 -2.98 34.87
N MET A 815 -0.26 -2.15 34.05
CA MET A 815 -0.53 -0.75 34.39
C MET A 815 -1.58 -0.63 35.49
N ARG A 816 -2.60 -1.49 35.49
CA ARG A 816 -3.56 -1.57 36.60
C ARG A 816 -2.83 -1.83 37.93
N ARG A 817 -1.93 -2.80 37.95
CA ARG A 817 -1.12 -3.11 39.15
C ARG A 817 -0.18 -1.95 39.52
N ALA A 818 0.39 -1.28 38.54
CA ALA A 818 1.26 -0.12 38.77
C ALA A 818 0.50 1.03 39.45
N LEU A 819 -0.69 1.36 38.98
CA LEU A 819 -1.55 2.39 39.57
C LEU A 819 -2.11 1.99 40.94
N THR A 820 -2.45 0.71 41.14
CA THR A 820 -2.82 0.19 42.47
C THR A 820 -1.69 0.36 43.49
N ARG A 821 -0.46 0.03 43.10
CA ARG A 821 0.73 0.25 43.97
C ARG A 821 0.95 1.73 44.24
N PHE A 822 0.81 2.58 43.24
CA PHE A 822 0.96 4.02 43.38
C PHE A 822 -0.08 4.57 44.39
N HIS A 823 -1.33 4.17 44.23
CA HIS A 823 -2.42 4.60 45.13
C HIS A 823 -2.14 4.19 46.59
N ALA A 824 -1.81 2.92 46.82
CA ALA A 824 -1.45 2.42 48.16
C ALA A 824 -0.24 3.12 48.75
N TRP A 825 0.76 3.44 47.94
CA TRP A 825 1.92 4.22 48.37
C TRP A 825 1.51 5.66 48.69
N ASN A 826 0.69 6.28 47.86
CA ASN A 826 0.24 7.66 48.09
C ASN A 826 -0.58 7.83 49.36
N GLU A 827 -1.40 6.83 49.71
CA GLU A 827 -2.15 6.81 50.99
C GLU A 827 -1.27 6.63 52.23
N THR A 828 -0.15 5.92 52.09
CA THR A 828 0.76 5.63 53.19
C THR A 828 1.89 6.62 53.29
N ASN A 829 2.08 7.48 52.31
CA ASN A 829 3.14 8.47 52.28
C ASN A 829 2.82 9.64 53.20
N SER A 830 3.68 9.85 54.20
CA SER A 830 3.49 10.91 55.22
C SER A 830 4.18 12.23 54.83
N ASP A 831 4.92 12.29 53.75
CA ASP A 831 5.62 13.50 53.31
C ASP A 831 4.58 14.53 52.80
N GLU A 832 4.74 15.79 53.10
CA GLU A 832 3.81 16.85 52.68
C GLU A 832 3.96 17.10 51.18
N LEU A 833 2.87 16.94 50.40
CA LEU A 833 2.87 17.21 48.98
C LEU A 833 2.83 18.71 48.70
N LEU A 834 3.89 19.24 48.09
CA LEU A 834 3.98 20.65 47.67
C LEU A 834 3.45 20.87 46.24
N GLY A 835 3.59 19.89 45.37
CA GLY A 835 3.13 20.01 44.01
C GLY A 835 3.43 18.78 43.13
N VAL A 836 2.71 18.69 42.03
CA VAL A 836 2.88 17.66 40.96
C VAL A 836 3.15 18.35 39.63
N GLU A 837 3.95 17.72 38.77
CA GLU A 837 4.38 18.28 37.48
C GLU A 837 4.93 19.71 37.62
N VAL A 838 5.75 19.91 38.62
CA VAL A 838 6.32 21.23 38.93
C VAL A 838 7.44 21.55 37.93
N SER A 839 7.16 22.45 37.02
CA SER A 839 8.16 22.92 36.05
C SER A 839 9.07 23.97 36.66
N PHE A 840 10.35 23.93 36.32
CA PHE A 840 11.34 24.91 36.77
C PHE A 840 12.27 25.35 35.65
N GLU A 841 12.81 26.54 35.81
CA GLU A 841 13.80 27.12 34.93
C GLU A 841 14.77 27.97 35.78
N VAL A 842 16.04 27.57 35.85
CA VAL A 842 17.02 28.20 36.75
C VAL A 842 18.29 28.53 35.97
N PRO A 843 18.76 29.77 35.98
CA PRO A 843 20.03 30.14 35.38
C PRO A 843 21.22 29.68 36.25
N VAL A 844 22.22 29.12 35.57
CA VAL A 844 23.50 28.73 36.20
C VAL A 844 24.64 29.09 35.25
N VAL A 845 25.79 29.43 35.81
CA VAL A 845 27.00 29.67 35.02
C VAL A 845 27.93 28.45 35.12
N ILE A 846 28.27 27.84 33.97
CA ILE A 846 29.14 26.68 33.87
C ILE A 846 30.28 27.00 32.91
N LYS A 847 31.54 26.97 33.39
CA LYS A 847 32.72 27.39 32.58
C LYS A 847 32.50 28.74 31.88
N ASP A 848 32.05 29.74 32.63
CA ASP A 848 31.73 31.10 32.16
C ASP A 848 30.64 31.19 31.08
N VAL A 849 29.88 30.09 30.85
CA VAL A 849 28.79 30.03 29.91
C VAL A 849 27.46 30.07 30.62
N PRO A 850 26.55 30.99 30.24
CA PRO A 850 25.21 31.01 30.81
C PRO A 850 24.42 29.78 30.31
N VAL A 851 23.97 28.98 31.26
CA VAL A 851 23.18 27.77 31.07
C VAL A 851 21.86 27.94 31.79
N LEU A 852 20.79 27.52 31.18
CA LEU A 852 19.46 27.47 31.76
C LEU A 852 19.12 26.02 32.05
N LEU A 853 19.08 25.65 33.31
CA LEU A 853 18.60 24.35 33.74
C LEU A 853 17.07 24.36 33.72
N ARG A 854 16.47 23.48 32.93
CA ARG A 854 15.03 23.36 32.78
C ARG A 854 14.60 21.91 33.05
N GLY A 855 13.46 21.77 33.70
CA GLY A 855 12.91 20.45 33.94
C GLY A 855 11.49 20.53 34.52
N THR A 856 10.89 19.35 34.65
CA THR A 856 9.61 19.17 35.36
C THR A 856 9.78 18.03 36.33
N VAL A 857 9.41 18.24 37.56
CA VAL A 857 9.47 17.27 38.65
C VAL A 857 8.09 16.63 38.76
N ASP A 858 8.00 15.30 38.65
CA ASP A 858 6.72 14.59 38.70
C ASP A 858 5.98 14.87 40.03
N ARG A 859 6.73 14.84 41.14
CA ARG A 859 6.20 15.09 42.48
C ARG A 859 7.24 15.74 43.38
N LEU A 860 6.90 16.88 43.99
CA LEU A 860 7.69 17.61 44.94
C LEU A 860 7.04 17.52 46.34
N GLU A 861 7.82 17.12 47.33
CA GLU A 861 7.37 16.91 48.71
C GLU A 861 8.27 17.65 49.69
N LEU A 862 7.74 17.86 50.86
CA LEU A 862 8.53 18.31 52.01
C LEU A 862 8.68 17.16 53.02
N ARG A 863 9.93 16.76 53.28
CA ARG A 863 10.28 15.68 54.21
C ARG A 863 11.23 16.24 55.29
N ASP A 864 10.81 16.20 56.52
CA ASP A 864 11.59 16.72 57.63
C ASP A 864 12.13 18.15 57.41
N GLY A 865 11.31 19.00 56.78
CA GLY A 865 11.67 20.39 56.48
C GLY A 865 12.59 20.57 55.26
N LYS A 866 12.88 19.51 54.49
CA LYS A 866 13.73 19.48 53.29
C LYS A 866 12.92 19.13 52.07
N LEU A 867 13.33 19.68 50.93
CA LEU A 867 12.72 19.35 49.62
C LEU A 867 13.05 17.91 49.22
N SER A 868 12.06 17.11 48.96
CA SER A 868 12.18 15.75 48.46
C SER A 868 11.55 15.64 47.05
N VAL A 869 12.31 15.14 46.12
CA VAL A 869 11.83 14.91 44.74
C VAL A 869 11.54 13.44 44.55
N VAL A 870 10.36 13.15 44.09
CA VAL A 870 9.95 11.79 43.68
C VAL A 870 9.64 11.82 42.19
N ASP A 871 10.36 11.01 41.43
CA ASP A 871 10.17 10.87 39.99
C ASP A 871 9.61 9.47 39.66
N LEU A 872 8.52 9.41 38.89
CA LEU A 872 7.80 8.18 38.62
C LEU A 872 8.43 7.45 37.46
N LYS A 873 8.57 6.13 37.54
CA LYS A 873 9.13 5.31 36.47
C LYS A 873 8.23 4.13 36.15
N THR A 874 7.87 4.02 34.85
CA THR A 874 7.11 2.93 34.28
C THR A 874 7.99 1.97 33.48
N GLY A 875 9.33 2.07 33.63
CA GLY A 875 10.30 1.22 32.96
C GLY A 875 10.23 -0.24 33.42
N ARG A 876 10.68 -1.17 32.55
CA ARG A 876 10.66 -2.62 32.84
C ARG A 876 11.82 -3.08 33.70
N ARG A 877 12.84 -2.28 33.91
CA ARG A 877 14.04 -2.63 34.69
C ARG A 877 14.36 -1.53 35.70
N PRO A 878 14.50 -1.82 36.99
CA PRO A 878 15.02 -0.89 37.98
C PRO A 878 16.49 -0.55 37.70
N LEU A 879 16.94 0.60 38.12
CA LEU A 879 18.34 1.00 37.99
C LEU A 879 19.21 0.22 39.00
N THR A 880 20.43 -0.06 38.59
CA THR A 880 21.43 -0.58 39.51
C THR A 880 21.84 0.49 40.54
N ARG A 881 22.43 0.11 41.64
CA ARG A 881 22.90 1.05 42.69
C ARG A 881 23.89 2.06 42.11
N ALA A 882 24.76 1.64 41.19
CA ALA A 882 25.75 2.52 40.56
C ALA A 882 25.08 3.52 39.63
N GLU A 883 24.11 3.06 38.78
CA GLU A 883 23.33 3.94 37.91
C GLU A 883 22.50 4.95 38.70
N MET A 884 21.97 4.53 39.87
CA MET A 884 21.19 5.39 40.72
C MET A 884 22.03 6.47 41.40
N ALA A 885 23.27 6.15 41.81
CA ALA A 885 24.17 7.08 42.49
C ALA A 885 24.47 8.35 41.65
N GLU A 886 24.55 8.20 40.32
CA GLU A 886 24.86 9.26 39.37
C GLU A 886 23.71 9.53 38.34
N HIS A 887 22.46 9.34 38.79
CA HIS A 887 21.30 9.57 37.94
C HIS A 887 21.15 11.06 37.61
N THR A 888 21.41 11.42 36.36
CA THR A 888 21.52 12.82 35.91
C THR A 888 20.25 13.64 36.11
N GLN A 889 19.07 13.06 35.91
CA GLN A 889 17.79 13.74 36.04
C GLN A 889 17.56 14.17 37.52
N LEU A 890 17.73 13.28 38.47
CA LEU A 890 17.60 13.57 39.88
C LEU A 890 18.71 14.53 40.36
N GLY A 891 19.92 14.39 39.82
CA GLY A 891 21.01 15.32 40.11
C GLY A 891 20.66 16.76 39.69
N VAL A 892 20.11 16.93 38.48
CA VAL A 892 19.65 18.25 38.00
C VAL A 892 18.53 18.80 38.89
N TYR A 893 17.62 17.97 39.37
CA TYR A 893 16.55 18.40 40.31
C TYR A 893 17.10 18.84 41.64
N GLN A 894 18.08 18.12 42.20
CA GLN A 894 18.74 18.52 43.44
C GLN A 894 19.45 19.88 43.28
N LEU A 895 20.17 20.08 42.17
CA LEU A 895 20.85 21.33 41.92
C LEU A 895 19.85 22.49 41.73
N ALA A 896 18.78 22.26 40.99
CA ALA A 896 17.72 23.25 40.82
C ALA A 896 17.07 23.66 42.13
N ALA A 897 16.78 22.71 43.02
CA ALA A 897 16.23 22.96 44.34
C ALA A 897 17.17 23.85 45.18
N ARG A 898 18.47 23.55 45.24
CA ARG A 898 19.47 24.36 45.91
C ARG A 898 19.59 25.78 45.37
N LEU A 899 19.37 25.95 44.06
CA LEU A 899 19.36 27.25 43.40
C LEU A 899 18.04 28.02 43.58
N GLY A 900 17.06 27.47 44.32
CA GLY A 900 15.81 28.14 44.63
C GLY A 900 14.72 27.98 43.56
N ALA A 901 14.81 26.97 42.73
CA ALA A 901 13.81 26.70 41.70
C ALA A 901 12.37 26.54 42.21
N PHE A 902 12.21 26.18 43.47
CA PHE A 902 10.92 25.91 44.12
C PHE A 902 10.55 26.91 45.22
N ASP A 903 11.22 28.06 45.26
CA ASP A 903 10.95 29.12 46.26
C ASP A 903 9.48 29.61 46.23
N SER A 904 8.75 29.47 45.15
CA SER A 904 7.33 29.79 45.05
C SER A 904 6.41 28.84 45.81
N LEU A 905 6.85 27.59 46.03
CA LEU A 905 6.09 26.53 46.73
C LEU A 905 6.60 26.33 48.16
N ALA A 906 7.89 26.47 48.39
CA ALA A 906 8.54 26.35 49.69
C ALA A 906 9.55 27.50 49.89
N PRO A 907 9.09 28.69 50.26
CA PRO A 907 9.95 29.87 50.37
C PRO A 907 11.15 29.67 51.32
N GLY A 908 12.36 29.85 50.77
CA GLY A 908 13.63 29.76 51.53
C GLY A 908 14.09 28.34 51.87
N VAL A 909 13.37 27.30 51.53
CA VAL A 909 13.80 25.93 51.75
C VAL A 909 14.68 25.50 50.57
N ARG A 910 16.00 25.30 50.86
CA ARG A 910 17.01 24.90 49.84
C ARG A 910 17.71 23.60 50.16
N GLU A 911 17.50 23.09 51.37
CA GLU A 911 17.99 21.80 51.74
C GLU A 911 17.19 20.71 51.05
N VAL A 912 17.89 19.71 50.52
CA VAL A 912 17.30 18.61 49.74
C VAL A 912 17.45 17.33 50.53
N ALA A 913 16.39 16.56 50.69
CA ALA A 913 16.42 15.18 51.13
C ALA A 913 16.84 14.28 49.96
N GLU A 914 17.17 13.03 50.25
CA GLU A 914 17.50 12.07 49.18
C GLU A 914 16.36 11.94 48.18
N PRO A 915 16.54 12.40 46.94
CA PRO A 915 15.50 12.23 45.92
C PRO A 915 15.37 10.77 45.51
N SER A 916 14.22 10.40 44.96
CA SER A 916 13.94 9.00 44.70
C SER A 916 13.27 8.78 43.36
N LEU A 917 13.51 7.59 42.80
CA LEU A 917 12.71 7.03 41.72
C LEU A 917 11.67 6.07 42.30
N LEU A 918 10.43 6.22 41.91
CA LEU A 918 9.34 5.32 42.28
C LEU A 918 9.04 4.37 41.13
N GLN A 919 9.47 3.12 41.25
CA GLN A 919 9.36 2.10 40.21
C GLN A 919 7.97 1.46 40.25
N LEU A 920 6.99 1.98 39.48
CA LEU A 920 5.58 1.56 39.54
C LEU A 920 5.35 0.12 39.10
N ARG A 921 6.21 -0.41 38.24
CA ARG A 921 6.09 -1.82 37.79
C ARG A 921 6.69 -2.82 38.78
N HIS A 922 7.52 -2.38 39.69
CA HIS A 922 8.31 -3.20 40.61
C HIS A 922 7.86 -3.01 42.06
N GLY A 923 8.07 -4.04 42.89
CA GLY A 923 7.64 -4.08 44.27
C GLY A 923 6.49 -5.08 44.53
N GLY A 924 6.10 -5.16 45.82
CA GLY A 924 4.98 -5.98 46.28
C GLY A 924 3.64 -5.25 46.23
N THR A 925 3.08 -4.98 47.44
CA THR A 925 1.88 -4.13 47.61
C THR A 925 2.19 -2.65 47.38
N LEU A 926 3.41 -2.23 47.62
CA LEU A 926 3.92 -0.89 47.38
C LEU A 926 4.96 -0.92 46.23
N PRO A 927 5.15 0.19 45.51
CA PRO A 927 6.17 0.28 44.48
C PRO A 927 7.57 0.29 45.12
N GLU A 928 8.57 -0.21 44.38
CA GLU A 928 9.97 -0.10 44.80
C GLU A 928 10.43 1.35 44.73
N ARG A 929 11.02 1.85 45.84
CA ARG A 929 11.56 3.21 45.91
C ARG A 929 13.07 3.16 45.95
N GLN A 930 13.74 3.77 44.97
CA GLN A 930 15.20 3.84 44.86
C GLN A 930 15.65 5.25 45.14
N PHE A 931 16.55 5.39 46.12
CA PHE A 931 17.07 6.70 46.60
C PHE A 931 18.41 7.03 45.98
N GLN A 932 18.59 8.29 45.58
CA GLN A 932 19.88 8.84 45.18
C GLN A 932 20.52 9.56 46.37
N PRO A 933 21.82 9.38 46.61
CA PRO A 933 22.53 10.17 47.64
C PRO A 933 22.43 11.66 47.35
N VAL A 934 22.35 12.45 48.41
CA VAL A 934 22.34 13.91 48.31
C VAL A 934 23.66 14.39 47.72
N LEU A 935 23.61 15.31 46.77
CA LEU A 935 24.81 15.91 46.19
C LEU A 935 25.66 16.58 47.27
N PRO A 936 27.01 16.48 47.25
CA PRO A 936 27.87 17.20 48.19
C PRO A 936 27.73 18.71 48.00
N GLU A 937 28.16 19.47 49.04
CA GLU A 937 28.33 20.92 48.92
C GLU A 937 29.61 21.21 48.12
N GLY A 938 29.48 21.88 46.95
CA GLY A 938 30.63 22.19 46.10
C GLY A 938 30.72 21.33 44.86
N PRO A 939 31.92 21.16 44.24
CA PRO A 939 32.10 20.36 43.02
C PRO A 939 31.63 18.93 43.23
N SER A 940 30.88 18.43 42.24
CA SER A 940 30.25 17.11 42.28
C SER A 940 30.34 16.43 40.91
N TRP A 941 30.07 15.13 40.88
CA TRP A 941 29.95 14.38 39.63
C TRP A 941 28.97 15.07 38.62
N LEU A 942 27.92 15.75 39.13
CA LEU A 942 26.97 16.47 38.28
C LEU A 942 27.61 17.69 37.62
N THR A 943 28.44 18.43 38.39
CA THR A 943 29.16 19.62 37.87
C THR A 943 30.08 19.20 36.71
N GLU A 944 30.84 18.14 36.90
CA GLU A 944 31.74 17.59 35.88
C GLU A 944 30.96 17.16 34.61
N LYS A 945 29.80 16.49 34.79
CA LYS A 945 28.94 16.08 33.67
C LYS A 945 28.32 17.28 32.94
N LEU A 946 27.92 18.30 33.64
CA LEU A 946 27.40 19.54 33.04
C LEU A 946 28.49 20.28 32.27
N GLU A 947 29.72 20.33 32.81
CA GLU A 947 30.88 20.92 32.15
C GLU A 947 31.17 20.16 30.83
N GLN A 948 31.18 18.84 30.84
CA GLN A 948 31.36 18.02 29.65
C GLN A 948 30.25 18.27 28.59
N ALA A 949 29.00 18.35 29.03
CA ALA A 949 27.88 18.62 28.15
C ALA A 949 27.96 20.00 27.49
N VAL A 950 28.33 21.03 28.29
CA VAL A 950 28.55 22.40 27.79
C VAL A 950 29.68 22.43 26.77
N GLU A 951 30.78 21.73 27.07
CA GLU A 951 31.91 21.63 26.14
C GLU A 951 31.54 20.98 24.80
N ILE A 952 30.81 19.87 24.79
CA ILE A 952 30.29 19.23 23.58
C ILE A 952 29.41 20.21 22.78
N LEU A 953 28.53 20.92 23.48
CA LEU A 953 27.63 21.89 22.84
C LEU A 953 28.40 23.11 22.27
N LEU A 954 29.44 23.57 22.91
CA LEU A 954 30.24 24.69 22.41
C LEU A 954 31.17 24.32 21.25
N GLN A 955 31.77 23.15 21.32
CA GLN A 955 32.63 22.64 20.25
C GLN A 955 31.83 22.34 18.95
N GLY A 956 30.56 21.98 19.06
CA GLY A 956 29.70 21.63 17.95
C GLY A 956 30.13 20.35 17.21
N THR A 957 31.02 19.56 17.82
CA THR A 957 31.46 18.25 17.32
C THR A 957 30.70 17.16 18.05
N PHE A 958 29.74 16.57 17.37
CA PHE A 958 28.89 15.53 17.97
C PHE A 958 29.39 14.14 17.57
N GLU A 959 30.39 13.66 18.30
CA GLU A 959 31.02 12.37 18.04
C GLU A 959 30.10 11.21 18.42
N ALA A 960 30.19 10.12 17.65
CA ALA A 960 29.51 8.88 17.99
C ALA A 960 30.26 8.18 19.13
N ARG A 961 29.50 7.69 20.13
CA ARG A 961 30.04 6.86 21.23
C ARG A 961 29.39 5.49 21.19
N GLU A 962 30.24 4.46 21.18
CA GLU A 962 29.77 3.06 21.24
C GLU A 962 29.31 2.71 22.66
N GLY A 963 28.24 1.93 22.76
CA GLY A 963 27.67 1.49 24.02
C GLY A 963 26.40 0.65 23.86
N PRO A 964 25.78 0.23 24.97
CA PRO A 964 24.56 -0.60 24.92
C PRO A 964 23.41 0.01 24.12
N GLN A 965 23.34 1.34 24.04
CA GLN A 965 22.33 2.07 23.25
C GLN A 965 22.42 1.82 21.75
N CYS A 966 23.56 1.33 21.26
CA CYS A 966 23.77 1.07 19.83
C CYS A 966 22.87 -0.02 19.30
N THR A 967 22.49 -1.00 20.12
CA THR A 967 21.57 -2.10 19.75
C THR A 967 20.20 -1.60 19.29
N TRP A 968 19.74 -0.45 19.83
CA TRP A 968 18.43 0.14 19.54
C TRP A 968 18.52 1.45 18.77
N CYS A 969 19.72 1.84 18.37
CA CYS A 969 19.97 3.12 17.73
C CYS A 969 19.36 3.19 16.34
N ALA A 970 18.49 4.16 16.09
CA ALA A 970 17.88 4.39 14.79
C ALA A 970 18.90 4.75 13.69
N PHE A 971 20.10 5.18 14.08
CA PHE A 971 21.16 5.66 13.22
C PHE A 971 22.32 4.66 13.07
N GLY A 972 22.16 3.42 13.58
CA GLY A 972 23.22 2.41 13.61
C GLY A 972 23.80 2.09 12.22
N ALA A 973 22.92 1.99 11.20
CA ALA A 973 23.33 1.68 9.83
C ALA A 973 24.28 2.72 9.21
N SER A 974 24.20 4.00 9.61
CA SER A 974 25.05 5.09 9.12
C SER A 974 26.04 5.59 10.18
N CYS A 975 26.20 4.86 11.28
CA CYS A 975 27.06 5.30 12.38
C CYS A 975 28.53 4.92 12.14
N PRO A 976 29.48 5.91 12.13
CA PRO A 976 30.88 5.62 11.90
C PRO A 976 31.55 4.82 13.02
N ALA A 977 30.98 4.77 14.22
CA ALA A 977 31.50 3.96 15.31
C ALA A 977 31.18 2.46 15.14
N ILE A 978 30.04 2.12 14.50
CA ILE A 978 29.60 0.73 14.27
C ILE A 978 30.00 0.27 12.87
N ASN A 979 29.86 1.14 11.86
CA ASN A 979 30.15 0.86 10.45
C ASN A 979 31.20 1.86 9.91
N PRO A 980 32.47 1.70 10.22
CA PRO A 980 33.50 2.65 9.81
C PRO A 980 33.72 2.76 8.27
N GLY A 981 33.12 1.87 7.48
CA GLY A 981 33.12 1.90 6.02
C GLY A 981 31.76 2.17 5.37
N GLY A 982 30.71 2.44 6.14
CA GLY A 982 29.33 2.48 5.67
C GLY A 982 28.88 3.78 4.97
N LEU A 983 29.77 4.66 4.57
CA LEU A 983 29.50 5.85 3.76
C LEU A 983 30.18 5.75 2.39
N GLY A 984 30.08 4.58 1.77
CA GLY A 984 30.50 4.38 0.39
C GLY A 984 29.35 4.60 -0.59
#